data_445038083c64ea2f8f7b591d5c091381
#
_entry.id   445038083c64ea2f8f7b591d5c091381
#
_cell.length_a   1.000
_cell.length_b   1.000
_cell.length_c   1.000
_cell.angle_alpha   90.00
_cell.angle_beta   90.00
_cell.angle_gamma   90.00
#
_symmetry.space_group_name_H-M   'P 1'
#
loop_
_entity.id
_entity.type
_entity.pdbx_description
1 polymer ?
#
loop_
_entity_poly.entity_id
_entity_poly.type
_entity_poly.pdbx_seq_one_letter_code
_entity_poly.pdbx_strand_id
1 'polypeptide(L)'
;MARLLRALAALLVLLLAAASVAVADDGETLLEIKKSFRDGGNALYDWSGDGASPGYCSWRGVLCDNVTFAVAALNLSGLNLEGEISAAIGSLQRLVSIDLKSNGLSGQIPDEIGDCSLLETLDLSSNNLEGDIPFSMSKLKHLENLILKNNKLVGVIPSTLSQLPNLKILDLAQNKLSGEIPNLIYWNEVLQYLGLRSNSLEGSLSPDMCQLTGLWYFDVKNNSLTGAIPETIGNCTSFQVLDLSNNHLTGEIPFNIGFLQVATLSLQGNKFSGPIPSVIGLMQALAVLDLSFNELSGPIPSILGNLTYTEKLYLQGNRLTGLIPPELGNMSTLHYLELNDNLLTGFIPPDLGKLTELFELNLANNNLIGPIPENLSSCANLISFNAYGNKLNGTIPRSFHKLESLTYLNLSSNHLSGALPIEVARMRNLDTLDLSCNMITGSIPSAIGKLEHLLRLNLSKNNVAGHIPAEFGNLRSIMEIDLSYNHLSGLIPQEVGMLQNLILLKLESNNITGDVSSLIYCLSLNILNVSYNHLYGTVPTDNNFSRFSPDSFLGNPGLCGYWLHSASCTQLSNAEQMKRSSSAKASMFAAIGVGAVLLVIMLVILVVICWPHNSPVLKDVSVNKPASNNIHPKLVILHMNMALYVYDDIMRMTENLSEKYIIGYGASSTVYRCDLKNCKPIAIKKLYAHYPQSLKEFETELETVGSIKHRNLVSLQGYSLSPSGNLLFYDYMENGSLWDILHAASSKKKKLDWEARLKIALGAAQGLAYLHHECSPRIIHRDVKSKNILLDKDYEAHLADFGIAKSLCVSKTHTSTYVMGTIGYIDPEYARTSRINEKSDVYSYGIVLLELLTGKKPVDDECNLHHLILSKAAENTVMETVDQDITDTCKDLGEVKKVFQLALLCSKRQPSDRPTMHEVARVLDSLVCPAGPPPKQAQAQAQAQASEKPSTTAPSYVSEYVGLRGGGGGSALSCTNSSSASDAELFMKFGEVISRSTE
;
A
#
# COMPACT_ATOMS: atom_id res chain seq x y z
N MET A 1 -72.60 -50.48 19.20
CA MET A 1 -72.25 -49.24 18.44
C MET A 1 -72.39 -47.94 19.23
N ALA A 2 -73.66 -47.62 19.78
CA ALA A 2 -73.89 -46.38 20.43
C ALA A 2 -73.13 -46.11 21.76
N ARG A 3 -72.74 -47.23 22.51
CA ARG A 3 -71.86 -47.08 23.69
C ARG A 3 -70.37 -46.86 23.32
N LEU A 4 -69.88 -47.42 22.17
CA LEU A 4 -68.54 -47.21 21.68
C LEU A 4 -68.33 -45.77 21.15
N LEU A 5 -69.40 -45.25 20.43
CA LEU A 5 -69.37 -43.85 19.94
C LEU A 5 -69.40 -42.84 21.10
N ARG A 6 -70.13 -43.11 22.21
CA ARG A 6 -70.15 -42.26 23.38
C ARG A 6 -68.81 -42.31 24.14
N ALA A 7 -68.17 -43.49 24.22
CA ALA A 7 -66.84 -43.61 24.85
C ALA A 7 -65.76 -42.95 24.02
N LEU A 8 -65.80 -43.05 22.65
CA LEU A 8 -64.90 -42.32 21.76
C LEU A 8 -65.14 -40.83 21.78
N ALA A 9 -66.39 -40.35 21.85
CA ALA A 9 -66.72 -38.92 22.00
C ALA A 9 -66.27 -38.37 23.37
N ALA A 10 -66.45 -39.16 24.47
CA ALA A 10 -65.97 -38.81 25.80
C ALA A 10 -64.40 -38.82 25.85
N LEU A 11 -63.78 -39.76 25.18
CA LEU A 11 -62.30 -39.81 25.07
C LEU A 11 -61.76 -38.65 24.21
N LEU A 12 -62.45 -38.29 23.12
CA LEU A 12 -62.13 -37.11 22.28
C LEU A 12 -62.31 -35.81 23.05
N VAL A 13 -63.35 -35.67 23.85
CA VAL A 13 -63.60 -34.51 24.73
C VAL A 13 -62.57 -34.46 25.85
N LEU A 14 -62.21 -35.63 26.40
CA LEU A 14 -61.09 -35.70 27.39
C LEU A 14 -59.72 -35.46 26.77
N LEU A 15 -59.48 -35.89 25.53
CA LEU A 15 -58.27 -35.53 24.77
C LEU A 15 -58.24 -34.08 24.36
N LEU A 16 -59.42 -33.51 24.01
CA LEU A 16 -59.54 -32.05 23.75
C LEU A 16 -59.46 -31.22 25.03
N ALA A 17 -59.94 -31.73 26.16
CA ALA A 17 -59.79 -31.10 27.47
C ALA A 17 -58.38 -31.28 28.09
N ALA A 18 -57.69 -32.41 27.74
CA ALA A 18 -56.29 -32.60 28.12
C ALA A 18 -55.34 -31.86 27.18
N ALA A 19 -55.77 -31.49 25.97
CA ALA A 19 -55.05 -30.59 25.07
C ALA A 19 -55.23 -29.09 25.42
N SER A 20 -56.13 -28.75 26.31
CA SER A 20 -56.14 -27.47 27.03
C SER A 20 -55.20 -27.57 28.28
N VAL A 21 -53.95 -28.00 28.08
CA VAL A 21 -52.90 -27.55 28.95
C VAL A 21 -52.93 -26.04 28.86
N ALA A 22 -53.09 -25.35 30.00
CA ALA A 22 -53.14 -23.91 30.09
C ALA A 22 -52.01 -23.29 29.30
N VAL A 23 -52.31 -22.92 28.06
CA VAL A 23 -51.47 -21.96 27.33
C VAL A 23 -51.65 -20.69 28.14
N ALA A 24 -50.65 -20.26 28.88
CA ALA A 24 -50.66 -18.95 29.54
C ALA A 24 -51.09 -17.95 28.49
N ASP A 25 -52.04 -17.06 28.82
CA ASP A 25 -52.44 -16.01 27.88
C ASP A 25 -51.21 -15.13 27.61
N ASP A 26 -50.81 -14.97 26.35
CA ASP A 26 -49.64 -14.14 25.94
C ASP A 26 -49.74 -12.74 26.56
N GLY A 27 -50.99 -12.23 26.80
CA GLY A 27 -51.19 -10.95 27.45
C GLY A 27 -50.80 -10.94 28.92
N GLU A 28 -51.09 -12.02 29.70
CA GLU A 28 -50.61 -12.15 31.10
C GLU A 28 -49.09 -12.26 31.13
N THR A 29 -48.47 -13.00 30.18
CA THR A 29 -47.03 -13.12 30.03
C THR A 29 -46.36 -11.78 29.69
N LEU A 30 -46.97 -10.98 28.81
CA LEU A 30 -46.47 -9.62 28.51
C LEU A 30 -46.53 -8.69 29.72
N LEU A 31 -47.61 -8.78 30.54
CA LEU A 31 -47.71 -8.01 31.77
C LEU A 31 -46.66 -8.45 32.81
N GLU A 32 -46.28 -9.71 32.85
CA GLU A 32 -45.17 -10.20 33.70
C GLU A 32 -43.83 -9.67 33.20
N ILE A 33 -43.60 -9.69 31.89
CA ILE A 33 -42.43 -9.07 31.28
C ILE A 33 -42.36 -7.58 31.58
N LYS A 34 -43.50 -6.86 31.50
CA LYS A 34 -43.57 -5.42 31.86
C LYS A 34 -43.11 -5.15 33.30
N LYS A 35 -43.46 -6.04 34.27
CA LYS A 35 -43.07 -5.86 35.68
C LYS A 35 -41.54 -5.91 35.91
N SER A 36 -40.79 -6.59 35.06
CA SER A 36 -39.32 -6.64 35.12
C SER A 36 -38.65 -5.37 34.57
N PHE A 37 -39.40 -4.59 33.75
CA PHE A 37 -38.90 -3.34 33.22
C PHE A 37 -39.17 -2.17 34.19
N ARG A 38 -38.21 -1.29 34.32
CA ARG A 38 -38.36 0.02 34.94
C ARG A 38 -38.61 1.04 33.83
N ASP A 39 -39.89 1.39 33.63
CA ASP A 39 -40.36 2.30 32.59
C ASP A 39 -40.55 3.72 33.17
N GLY A 40 -39.40 4.43 33.34
CA GLY A 40 -39.42 5.82 33.86
C GLY A 40 -40.10 6.83 32.95
N GLY A 41 -40.18 6.52 31.67
CA GLY A 41 -40.80 7.36 30.62
C GLY A 41 -42.27 7.03 30.38
N ASN A 42 -42.83 6.02 31.08
CA ASN A 42 -44.17 5.49 30.83
C ASN A 42 -44.38 5.13 29.32
N ALA A 43 -43.37 4.56 28.69
CA ALA A 43 -43.40 4.19 27.27
C ALA A 43 -44.40 3.05 26.99
N LEU A 44 -44.62 2.17 27.97
CA LEU A 44 -45.54 1.03 27.92
C LEU A 44 -46.89 1.33 28.63
N TYR A 45 -47.36 2.58 28.49
CA TYR A 45 -48.62 3.03 29.16
C TYR A 45 -49.86 2.24 28.73
N ASP A 46 -49.88 1.74 27.50
CA ASP A 46 -50.98 0.98 26.88
C ASP A 46 -50.95 -0.53 27.23
N TRP A 47 -49.89 -1.01 27.85
CA TRP A 47 -49.83 -2.39 28.37
C TRP A 47 -50.63 -2.45 29.68
N SER A 48 -51.94 -2.70 29.63
CA SER A 48 -52.84 -2.75 30.79
C SER A 48 -53.73 -3.99 30.77
N GLY A 49 -54.09 -4.53 31.95
CA GLY A 49 -54.85 -5.76 32.13
C GLY A 49 -56.37 -5.65 31.92
N ASP A 50 -56.89 -4.49 31.48
CA ASP A 50 -58.36 -4.20 31.46
C ASP A 50 -59.05 -4.58 30.13
N GLY A 51 -58.33 -5.23 29.19
CA GLY A 51 -58.83 -5.58 27.86
C GLY A 51 -59.15 -7.06 27.71
N ALA A 52 -60.34 -7.39 27.20
CA ALA A 52 -60.63 -8.76 26.77
C ALA A 52 -59.66 -9.24 25.71
N SER A 53 -59.15 -10.48 25.85
CA SER A 53 -58.30 -11.15 24.86
C SER A 53 -58.88 -11.00 23.43
N PRO A 54 -58.12 -10.56 22.40
CA PRO A 54 -56.67 -10.36 22.28
C PRO A 54 -56.19 -8.90 22.17
N GLY A 55 -56.61 -8.07 23.11
CA GLY A 55 -56.32 -6.60 23.13
C GLY A 55 -54.83 -6.28 23.12
N TYR A 56 -53.99 -7.18 23.63
CA TYR A 56 -52.52 -7.02 23.67
C TYR A 56 -51.85 -6.94 22.30
N CYS A 57 -52.50 -7.40 21.25
CA CYS A 57 -51.97 -7.24 19.87
C CYS A 57 -51.98 -5.78 19.38
N SER A 58 -52.65 -4.88 20.10
CA SER A 58 -52.61 -3.43 19.83
C SER A 58 -51.61 -2.68 20.71
N TRP A 59 -50.96 -3.35 21.64
CA TRP A 59 -49.99 -2.74 22.55
C TRP A 59 -48.72 -2.34 21.82
N ARG A 60 -48.10 -1.30 22.27
CA ARG A 60 -46.88 -0.76 21.69
C ARG A 60 -45.80 -1.82 21.60
N GLY A 61 -45.28 -2.00 20.38
CA GLY A 61 -44.20 -2.94 20.09
C GLY A 61 -44.59 -4.41 20.04
N VAL A 62 -45.89 -4.74 20.26
CA VAL A 62 -46.40 -6.12 20.13
C VAL A 62 -46.98 -6.33 18.74
N LEU A 63 -46.56 -7.37 18.06
CA LEU A 63 -47.09 -7.81 16.77
C LEU A 63 -47.54 -9.26 16.91
N CYS A 64 -48.81 -9.52 16.62
CA CYS A 64 -49.40 -10.85 16.66
C CYS A 64 -49.50 -11.48 15.27
N ASP A 65 -49.50 -12.80 15.22
CA ASP A 65 -49.88 -13.58 14.05
C ASP A 65 -51.39 -13.38 13.74
N ASN A 66 -51.71 -13.12 12.48
CA ASN A 66 -53.09 -12.77 12.05
C ASN A 66 -54.09 -13.92 12.17
N VAL A 67 -53.60 -15.17 12.34
CA VAL A 67 -54.44 -16.36 12.37
C VAL A 67 -54.63 -16.89 13.80
N THR A 68 -53.52 -16.96 14.54
CA THR A 68 -53.49 -17.54 15.89
C THR A 68 -53.62 -16.51 16.98
N PHE A 69 -53.41 -15.22 16.63
CA PHE A 69 -53.37 -14.08 17.57
C PHE A 69 -52.26 -14.23 18.63
N ALA A 70 -51.37 -15.18 18.50
CA ALA A 70 -50.22 -15.33 19.37
C ALA A 70 -49.16 -14.25 19.05
N VAL A 71 -48.40 -13.83 20.05
CA VAL A 71 -47.33 -12.83 19.88
C VAL A 71 -46.23 -13.40 18.98
N ALA A 72 -46.06 -12.78 17.81
CA ALA A 72 -45.06 -13.15 16.81
C ALA A 72 -43.79 -12.26 16.85
N ALA A 73 -43.93 -10.99 17.23
CA ALA A 73 -42.78 -10.10 17.39
C ALA A 73 -42.94 -9.14 18.56
N LEU A 74 -41.83 -8.84 19.20
CA LEU A 74 -41.71 -7.88 20.29
C LEU A 74 -40.64 -6.86 19.94
N ASN A 75 -41.05 -5.61 19.61
CA ASN A 75 -40.15 -4.51 19.31
C ASN A 75 -40.31 -3.35 20.30
N LEU A 76 -39.41 -3.30 21.27
CA LEU A 76 -39.36 -2.24 22.30
C LEU A 76 -38.05 -1.42 22.17
N SER A 77 -37.51 -1.31 20.96
CA SER A 77 -36.24 -0.63 20.72
C SER A 77 -36.32 0.87 21.01
N GLY A 78 -35.28 1.41 21.67
CA GLY A 78 -35.12 2.86 21.90
C GLY A 78 -36.16 3.50 22.81
N LEU A 79 -36.79 2.74 23.72
CA LEU A 79 -37.81 3.22 24.63
C LEU A 79 -37.28 3.69 25.98
N ASN A 80 -35.95 3.68 26.17
CA ASN A 80 -35.26 4.03 27.41
C ASN A 80 -35.78 3.21 28.62
N LEU A 81 -36.06 1.92 28.39
CA LEU A 81 -36.44 0.95 29.42
C LEU A 81 -35.22 0.52 30.20
N GLU A 82 -35.32 0.47 31.54
CA GLU A 82 -34.32 -0.08 32.44
C GLU A 82 -34.87 -1.39 33.08
N GLY A 83 -34.09 -2.06 33.93
CA GLY A 83 -34.47 -3.31 34.59
C GLY A 83 -33.88 -4.52 33.91
N GLU A 84 -34.55 -5.66 33.98
CA GLU A 84 -34.01 -6.96 33.51
C GLU A 84 -34.96 -7.60 32.48
N ILE A 85 -34.41 -8.52 31.67
CA ILE A 85 -35.24 -9.31 30.74
C ILE A 85 -35.84 -10.46 31.55
N SER A 86 -37.17 -10.51 31.62
CA SER A 86 -37.91 -11.53 32.39
C SER A 86 -37.73 -12.92 31.75
N ALA A 87 -37.55 -13.96 32.59
CA ALA A 87 -37.64 -15.37 32.20
C ALA A 87 -38.98 -15.76 31.56
N ALA A 88 -40.05 -15.03 31.89
CA ALA A 88 -41.39 -15.23 31.30
C ALA A 88 -41.38 -15.08 29.75
N ILE A 89 -40.34 -14.44 29.15
CA ILE A 89 -40.21 -14.31 27.68
C ILE A 89 -40.20 -15.67 26.97
N GLY A 90 -39.67 -16.71 27.64
CA GLY A 90 -39.66 -18.09 27.12
C GLY A 90 -41.04 -18.74 26.97
N SER A 91 -42.07 -18.18 27.63
CA SER A 91 -43.43 -18.66 27.50
C SER A 91 -44.10 -18.23 26.20
N LEU A 92 -43.56 -17.19 25.52
CA LEU A 92 -44.04 -16.71 24.22
C LEU A 92 -43.48 -17.58 23.07
N GLN A 93 -44.00 -18.80 22.98
CA GLN A 93 -43.48 -19.87 22.10
C GLN A 93 -43.62 -19.61 20.58
N ARG A 94 -44.39 -18.58 20.18
CA ARG A 94 -44.60 -18.19 18.78
C ARG A 94 -43.74 -17.01 18.35
N LEU A 95 -42.89 -16.48 19.22
CA LEU A 95 -41.98 -15.39 18.88
C LEU A 95 -41.02 -15.77 17.73
N VAL A 96 -41.04 -14.91 16.70
CA VAL A 96 -40.15 -14.94 15.54
C VAL A 96 -39.11 -13.86 15.67
N SER A 97 -39.42 -12.72 16.28
CA SER A 97 -38.49 -11.59 16.41
C SER A 97 -38.58 -10.90 17.77
N ILE A 98 -37.43 -10.65 18.38
CA ILE A 98 -37.25 -9.85 19.58
C ILE A 98 -36.25 -8.73 19.28
N ASP A 99 -36.70 -7.47 19.41
CA ASP A 99 -35.85 -6.27 19.27
C ASP A 99 -36.01 -5.40 20.53
N LEU A 100 -35.04 -5.49 21.44
CA LEU A 100 -34.96 -4.71 22.68
C LEU A 100 -33.76 -3.75 22.66
N LYS A 101 -33.14 -3.49 21.47
CA LYS A 101 -31.94 -2.69 21.36
C LYS A 101 -32.10 -1.25 21.83
N SER A 102 -30.99 -0.62 22.17
CA SER A 102 -30.90 0.81 22.52
C SER A 102 -31.82 1.17 23.72
N ASN A 103 -31.70 0.38 24.78
CA ASN A 103 -32.35 0.59 26.08
C ASN A 103 -31.29 0.62 27.20
N GLY A 104 -31.73 0.67 28.44
CA GLY A 104 -30.91 0.59 29.66
C GLY A 104 -31.04 -0.74 30.39
N LEU A 105 -31.43 -1.82 29.70
CA LEU A 105 -31.64 -3.14 30.30
C LEU A 105 -30.35 -3.70 30.89
N SER A 106 -30.41 -4.30 32.05
CA SER A 106 -29.30 -4.85 32.85
C SER A 106 -29.59 -6.31 33.25
N GLY A 107 -28.71 -6.90 34.03
CA GLY A 107 -28.85 -8.31 34.45
C GLY A 107 -28.43 -9.28 33.34
N GLN A 108 -28.73 -10.54 33.53
CA GLN A 108 -28.36 -11.63 32.60
C GLN A 108 -29.40 -11.84 31.53
N ILE A 109 -28.97 -12.40 30.39
CA ILE A 109 -29.90 -12.92 29.38
C ILE A 109 -30.48 -14.21 29.94
N PRO A 110 -31.82 -14.33 30.11
CA PRO A 110 -32.40 -15.51 30.73
C PRO A 110 -32.27 -16.76 29.85
N ASP A 111 -32.01 -17.92 30.47
CA ASP A 111 -31.91 -19.21 29.78
C ASP A 111 -33.20 -19.58 29.02
N GLU A 112 -34.34 -19.14 29.53
CA GLU A 112 -35.66 -19.40 28.97
C GLU A 112 -35.88 -18.76 27.59
N ILE A 113 -35.03 -17.79 27.17
CA ILE A 113 -35.07 -17.26 25.81
C ILE A 113 -34.83 -18.37 24.77
N GLY A 114 -34.07 -19.43 25.16
CA GLY A 114 -33.86 -20.61 24.34
C GLY A 114 -35.11 -21.47 24.09
N ASP A 115 -36.23 -21.21 24.81
CA ASP A 115 -37.48 -21.94 24.64
C ASP A 115 -38.37 -21.27 23.55
N CYS A 116 -38.03 -20.07 23.07
CA CYS A 116 -38.66 -19.41 21.92
C CYS A 116 -38.24 -20.09 20.60
N SER A 117 -38.60 -21.33 20.38
CA SER A 117 -38.07 -22.23 19.34
C SER A 117 -38.23 -21.73 17.89
N LEU A 118 -39.14 -20.80 17.61
CA LEU A 118 -39.40 -20.22 16.30
C LEU A 118 -38.62 -18.93 16.04
N LEU A 119 -37.81 -18.48 17.00
CA LEU A 119 -37.10 -17.21 16.93
C LEU A 119 -36.09 -17.20 15.77
N GLU A 120 -36.24 -16.19 14.87
CA GLU A 120 -35.34 -15.93 13.71
C GLU A 120 -34.40 -14.74 13.97
N THR A 121 -34.85 -13.74 14.75
CA THR A 121 -34.05 -12.55 15.06
C THR A 121 -34.11 -12.21 16.53
N LEU A 122 -32.91 -12.08 17.15
CA LEU A 122 -32.73 -11.59 18.51
C LEU A 122 -31.74 -10.42 18.49
N ASP A 123 -32.26 -9.20 18.70
CA ASP A 123 -31.46 -7.98 18.82
C ASP A 123 -31.59 -7.38 20.23
N LEU A 124 -30.54 -7.58 21.05
CA LEU A 124 -30.40 -7.03 22.40
C LEU A 124 -29.29 -5.97 22.47
N SER A 125 -28.86 -5.46 21.32
CA SER A 125 -27.71 -4.55 21.22
C SER A 125 -27.93 -3.22 21.96
N SER A 126 -26.81 -2.61 22.38
CA SER A 126 -26.83 -1.30 23.04
C SER A 126 -27.66 -1.27 24.30
N ASN A 127 -27.34 -2.16 25.22
CA ASN A 127 -27.92 -2.27 26.57
C ASN A 127 -26.79 -2.36 27.62
N ASN A 128 -27.14 -2.67 28.88
CA ASN A 128 -26.21 -2.88 29.99
C ASN A 128 -26.21 -4.34 30.47
N LEU A 129 -26.56 -5.30 29.59
CA LEU A 129 -26.64 -6.73 29.91
C LEU A 129 -25.29 -7.28 30.32
N GLU A 130 -25.27 -8.13 31.34
CA GLU A 130 -24.05 -8.75 31.89
C GLU A 130 -24.23 -10.28 32.03
N GLY A 131 -23.20 -10.98 32.53
CA GLY A 131 -23.19 -12.46 32.60
C GLY A 131 -22.81 -13.10 31.27
N ASP A 132 -22.94 -14.41 31.21
CA ASP A 132 -22.53 -15.23 30.06
C ASP A 132 -23.64 -15.25 28.98
N ILE A 133 -23.24 -15.59 27.76
CA ILE A 133 -24.19 -15.94 26.69
C ILE A 133 -24.76 -17.31 26.99
N PRO A 134 -26.08 -17.44 27.14
CA PRO A 134 -26.72 -18.70 27.57
C PRO A 134 -26.46 -19.84 26.56
N PHE A 135 -26.10 -21.03 27.05
CA PHE A 135 -26.01 -22.24 26.22
C PHE A 135 -27.33 -22.67 25.62
N SER A 136 -28.44 -22.32 26.29
CA SER A 136 -29.81 -22.58 25.83
C SER A 136 -30.13 -21.97 24.46
N MET A 137 -29.41 -20.90 24.02
CA MET A 137 -29.53 -20.32 22.67
C MET A 137 -29.33 -21.34 21.57
N SER A 138 -28.56 -22.42 21.81
CA SER A 138 -28.38 -23.51 20.85
C SER A 138 -29.66 -24.27 20.47
N LYS A 139 -30.76 -24.09 21.25
CA LYS A 139 -32.08 -24.65 20.95
C LYS A 139 -32.80 -23.87 19.83
N LEU A 140 -32.41 -22.62 19.54
CA LEU A 140 -33.08 -21.70 18.59
C LEU A 140 -32.75 -22.07 17.14
N LYS A 141 -33.29 -23.20 16.64
CA LYS A 141 -32.89 -23.76 15.33
C LYS A 141 -33.29 -22.91 14.12
N HIS A 142 -34.17 -21.94 14.29
CA HIS A 142 -34.60 -21.01 13.26
C HIS A 142 -33.82 -19.68 13.30
N LEU A 143 -32.97 -19.45 14.29
CA LEU A 143 -32.27 -18.20 14.49
C LEU A 143 -31.33 -17.89 13.31
N GLU A 144 -31.59 -16.76 12.66
CA GLU A 144 -30.80 -16.19 11.57
C GLU A 144 -29.89 -15.06 12.03
N ASN A 145 -30.38 -14.21 12.95
CA ASN A 145 -29.68 -13.02 13.41
C ASN A 145 -29.58 -13.00 14.94
N LEU A 146 -28.36 -13.07 15.45
CA LEU A 146 -28.02 -12.90 16.87
C LEU A 146 -27.17 -11.66 17.04
N ILE A 147 -27.74 -10.58 17.59
CA ILE A 147 -27.09 -9.27 17.74
C ILE A 147 -27.06 -8.89 19.21
N LEU A 148 -25.91 -9.07 19.86
CA LEU A 148 -25.68 -8.79 21.28
C LEU A 148 -24.64 -7.68 21.51
N LYS A 149 -24.27 -6.94 20.48
CA LYS A 149 -23.21 -5.93 20.54
C LYS A 149 -23.49 -4.79 21.51
N ASN A 150 -22.42 -4.17 21.99
CA ASN A 150 -22.47 -3.01 22.90
C ASN A 150 -23.27 -3.33 24.17
N ASN A 151 -22.77 -4.32 24.94
CA ASN A 151 -23.25 -4.75 26.24
C ASN A 151 -22.07 -4.95 27.21
N LYS A 152 -22.27 -5.61 28.33
CA LYS A 152 -21.24 -5.94 29.33
C LYS A 152 -21.08 -7.46 29.52
N LEU A 153 -21.47 -8.24 28.50
CA LEU A 153 -21.42 -9.71 28.55
C LEU A 153 -19.98 -10.20 28.77
N VAL A 154 -19.83 -11.24 29.58
CA VAL A 154 -18.58 -11.86 29.99
C VAL A 154 -18.52 -13.34 29.57
N GLY A 155 -17.47 -14.05 29.99
CA GLY A 155 -17.32 -15.48 29.70
C GLY A 155 -16.89 -15.78 28.28
N VAL A 156 -17.07 -17.01 27.85
CA VAL A 156 -16.62 -17.51 26.55
C VAL A 156 -17.77 -17.50 25.52
N ILE A 157 -17.40 -17.42 24.25
CA ILE A 157 -18.38 -17.64 23.16
C ILE A 157 -18.78 -19.12 23.18
N PRO A 158 -20.07 -19.47 23.40
CA PRO A 158 -20.47 -20.86 23.44
C PRO A 158 -20.24 -21.59 22.10
N SER A 159 -19.47 -22.67 22.14
CA SER A 159 -19.20 -23.47 20.93
C SER A 159 -20.49 -24.06 20.31
N THR A 160 -21.55 -24.18 21.12
CA THR A 160 -22.87 -24.66 20.68
C THR A 160 -23.60 -23.72 19.72
N LEU A 161 -23.19 -22.45 19.61
CA LEU A 161 -23.71 -21.53 18.59
C LEU A 161 -23.42 -21.99 17.16
N SER A 162 -22.35 -22.78 16.97
CA SER A 162 -22.05 -23.43 15.68
C SER A 162 -23.12 -24.43 15.22
N GLN A 163 -23.97 -24.92 16.15
CA GLN A 163 -25.03 -25.89 15.87
C GLN A 163 -26.33 -25.23 15.37
N LEU A 164 -26.35 -23.90 15.21
CA LEU A 164 -27.48 -23.13 14.66
C LEU A 164 -27.41 -23.17 13.13
N PRO A 165 -28.30 -23.93 12.47
CA PRO A 165 -28.14 -24.24 11.03
C PRO A 165 -28.48 -23.05 10.12
N ASN A 166 -29.17 -22.03 10.63
CA ASN A 166 -29.65 -20.89 9.87
C ASN A 166 -28.96 -19.58 10.25
N LEU A 167 -27.99 -19.58 11.16
CA LEU A 167 -27.35 -18.38 11.69
C LEU A 167 -26.50 -17.68 10.64
N LYS A 168 -26.98 -16.54 10.15
CA LYS A 168 -26.34 -15.69 9.12
C LYS A 168 -25.52 -14.54 9.71
N ILE A 169 -26.03 -13.94 10.80
CA ILE A 169 -25.41 -12.80 11.46
C ILE A 169 -25.15 -13.13 12.92
N LEU A 170 -23.89 -13.05 13.31
CA LEU A 170 -23.44 -13.13 14.69
C LEU A 170 -22.64 -11.87 15.03
N ASP A 171 -23.27 -10.93 15.76
CA ASP A 171 -22.63 -9.68 16.19
C ASP A 171 -22.53 -9.62 17.74
N LEU A 172 -21.34 -9.95 18.24
CA LEU A 172 -21.00 -9.94 19.66
C LEU A 172 -20.04 -8.78 20.02
N ALA A 173 -19.86 -7.82 19.11
CA ALA A 173 -18.90 -6.74 19.26
C ALA A 173 -19.16 -5.88 20.52
N GLN A 174 -18.09 -5.24 21.03
CA GLN A 174 -18.19 -4.31 22.17
C GLN A 174 -18.83 -4.94 23.43
N ASN A 175 -18.21 -6.03 23.89
CA ASN A 175 -18.53 -6.72 25.13
C ASN A 175 -17.24 -6.97 25.95
N LYS A 176 -17.28 -7.87 26.92
CA LYS A 176 -16.14 -8.29 27.74
C LYS A 176 -15.90 -9.81 27.62
N LEU A 177 -16.27 -10.38 26.46
CA LEU A 177 -16.09 -11.80 26.19
C LEU A 177 -14.62 -12.16 26.16
N SER A 178 -14.27 -13.34 26.65
CA SER A 178 -12.90 -13.85 26.81
C SER A 178 -12.74 -15.26 26.24
N GLY A 179 -11.53 -15.81 26.34
CA GLY A 179 -11.20 -17.13 25.77
C GLY A 179 -11.06 -17.10 24.24
N GLU A 180 -10.92 -18.28 23.65
CA GLU A 180 -10.68 -18.44 22.21
C GLU A 180 -11.97 -18.36 21.39
N ILE A 181 -11.84 -17.98 20.11
CA ILE A 181 -12.92 -18.09 19.14
C ILE A 181 -13.12 -19.60 18.87
N PRO A 182 -14.33 -20.15 19.14
CA PRO A 182 -14.54 -21.60 18.99
C PRO A 182 -14.33 -22.07 17.54
N ASN A 183 -13.42 -23.02 17.31
CA ASN A 183 -13.11 -23.52 15.97
C ASN A 183 -14.34 -24.05 15.22
N LEU A 184 -15.33 -24.59 15.96
CA LEU A 184 -16.55 -25.11 15.35
C LEU A 184 -17.39 -24.02 14.66
N ILE A 185 -17.23 -22.72 15.02
CA ILE A 185 -17.97 -21.63 14.39
C ILE A 185 -17.60 -21.48 12.92
N TYR A 186 -16.35 -21.84 12.56
CA TYR A 186 -15.83 -21.79 11.20
C TYR A 186 -16.41 -22.87 10.26
N TRP A 187 -17.21 -23.80 10.80
CA TRP A 187 -17.90 -24.85 10.04
C TRP A 187 -19.38 -24.54 9.79
N ASN A 188 -19.85 -23.35 10.19
CA ASN A 188 -21.21 -22.90 9.89
C ASN A 188 -21.28 -22.29 8.49
N GLU A 189 -21.63 -23.10 7.48
CA GLU A 189 -21.61 -22.75 6.06
C GLU A 189 -22.53 -21.57 5.67
N VAL A 190 -23.53 -21.24 6.50
CA VAL A 190 -24.51 -20.17 6.22
C VAL A 190 -24.13 -18.82 6.83
N LEU A 191 -23.11 -18.78 7.71
CA LEU A 191 -22.69 -17.56 8.39
C LEU A 191 -22.11 -16.55 7.39
N GLN A 192 -22.63 -15.32 7.41
CA GLN A 192 -22.30 -14.24 6.49
C GLN A 192 -21.60 -13.06 7.17
N TYR A 193 -21.88 -12.84 8.43
CA TYR A 193 -21.36 -11.72 9.24
C TYR A 193 -20.89 -12.24 10.59
N LEU A 194 -19.64 -11.98 10.95
CA LEU A 194 -19.04 -12.32 12.24
C LEU A 194 -18.34 -11.08 12.82
N GLY A 195 -19.02 -10.39 13.73
CA GLY A 195 -18.56 -9.20 14.44
C GLY A 195 -18.13 -9.54 15.86
N LEU A 196 -16.83 -9.55 16.15
CA LEU A 196 -16.25 -9.88 17.45
C LEU A 196 -15.41 -8.76 18.04
N ARG A 197 -15.37 -7.58 17.39
CA ARG A 197 -14.50 -6.48 17.77
C ARG A 197 -14.72 -5.98 19.20
N SER A 198 -13.67 -5.45 19.82
CA SER A 198 -13.73 -4.82 21.15
C SER A 198 -14.25 -5.77 22.22
N ASN A 199 -13.55 -6.89 22.37
CA ASN A 199 -13.72 -7.88 23.45
C ASN A 199 -12.34 -8.16 24.09
N SER A 200 -12.24 -9.24 24.87
CA SER A 200 -10.98 -9.72 25.47
C SER A 200 -10.65 -11.13 24.95
N LEU A 201 -10.96 -11.41 23.68
CA LEU A 201 -10.72 -12.71 23.06
C LEU A 201 -9.22 -12.94 22.87
N GLU A 202 -8.79 -14.18 23.10
CA GLU A 202 -7.39 -14.63 23.04
C GLU A 202 -7.21 -15.84 22.10
N GLY A 203 -6.01 -16.42 22.07
CA GLY A 203 -5.70 -17.55 21.17
C GLY A 203 -5.24 -17.06 19.79
N SER A 204 -5.26 -17.95 18.81
CA SER A 204 -4.79 -17.70 17.44
C SER A 204 -5.92 -17.80 16.41
N LEU A 205 -5.71 -17.17 15.25
CA LEU A 205 -6.59 -17.32 14.11
C LEU A 205 -6.53 -18.78 13.61
N SER A 206 -7.69 -19.43 13.50
CA SER A 206 -7.74 -20.81 13.00
C SER A 206 -7.49 -20.89 11.50
N PRO A 207 -6.70 -21.86 11.00
CA PRO A 207 -6.62 -22.16 9.57
C PRO A 207 -7.97 -22.48 8.91
N ASP A 208 -8.96 -22.91 9.71
CA ASP A 208 -10.31 -23.26 9.25
C ASP A 208 -11.21 -22.05 8.98
N MET A 209 -10.77 -20.80 9.30
CA MET A 209 -11.57 -19.60 9.12
C MET A 209 -12.09 -19.43 7.68
N CYS A 210 -11.42 -20.00 6.70
CA CYS A 210 -11.78 -19.95 5.28
C CYS A 210 -12.76 -21.06 4.85
N GLN A 211 -13.26 -21.89 5.77
CA GLN A 211 -14.37 -22.83 5.50
C GLN A 211 -15.71 -22.10 5.38
N LEU A 212 -15.81 -20.89 5.95
CA LEU A 212 -16.99 -20.02 5.89
C LEU A 212 -17.12 -19.39 4.48
N THR A 213 -17.62 -20.15 3.52
CA THR A 213 -17.72 -19.73 2.12
C THR A 213 -18.69 -18.57 1.87
N GLY A 214 -19.64 -18.33 2.80
CA GLY A 214 -20.60 -17.22 2.76
C GLY A 214 -20.14 -15.96 3.49
N LEU A 215 -19.08 -16.03 4.29
CA LEU A 215 -18.68 -14.93 5.18
C LEU A 215 -18.05 -13.78 4.38
N TRP A 216 -18.72 -12.62 4.38
CA TRP A 216 -18.21 -11.42 3.73
C TRP A 216 -17.66 -10.36 4.70
N TYR A 217 -18.04 -10.43 6.00
CA TYR A 217 -17.58 -9.52 7.05
C TYR A 217 -16.94 -10.30 8.19
N PHE A 218 -15.65 -10.09 8.42
CA PHE A 218 -14.89 -10.66 9.53
C PHE A 218 -14.13 -9.55 10.26
N ASP A 219 -14.57 -9.23 11.47
CA ASP A 219 -14.01 -8.15 12.30
C ASP A 219 -13.70 -8.67 13.71
N VAL A 220 -12.42 -8.82 14.00
CA VAL A 220 -11.89 -9.21 15.33
C VAL A 220 -11.02 -8.10 15.93
N LYS A 221 -11.18 -6.88 15.45
CA LYS A 221 -10.46 -5.69 15.90
C LYS A 221 -10.52 -5.53 17.42
N ASN A 222 -9.42 -5.01 18.01
CA ASN A 222 -9.37 -4.65 19.43
C ASN A 222 -9.71 -5.84 20.34
N ASN A 223 -8.89 -6.89 20.28
CA ASN A 223 -8.89 -8.08 21.09
C ASN A 223 -7.46 -8.40 21.58
N SER A 224 -7.22 -9.60 22.10
CA SER A 224 -5.90 -10.08 22.55
C SER A 224 -5.39 -11.27 21.74
N LEU A 225 -5.80 -11.37 20.47
CA LEU A 225 -5.42 -12.48 19.59
C LEU A 225 -3.90 -12.47 19.32
N THR A 226 -3.31 -13.65 19.24
CA THR A 226 -1.87 -13.89 19.09
C THR A 226 -1.57 -14.81 17.89
N GLY A 227 -0.28 -15.09 17.64
CA GLY A 227 0.13 -15.96 16.52
C GLY A 227 0.16 -15.24 15.18
N ALA A 228 0.36 -16.01 14.11
CA ALA A 228 0.44 -15.49 12.75
C ALA A 228 -0.90 -15.58 12.00
N ILE A 229 -1.04 -14.81 10.92
CA ILE A 229 -2.13 -15.03 9.96
C ILE A 229 -1.88 -16.38 9.27
N PRO A 230 -2.85 -17.30 9.26
CA PRO A 230 -2.68 -18.61 8.61
C PRO A 230 -2.43 -18.46 7.09
N GLU A 231 -1.55 -19.31 6.53
CA GLU A 231 -1.30 -19.38 5.08
C GLU A 231 -2.58 -19.65 4.26
N THR A 232 -3.58 -20.27 4.88
CA THR A 232 -4.88 -20.56 4.26
C THR A 232 -5.73 -19.31 4.02
N ILE A 233 -5.33 -18.13 4.52
CA ILE A 233 -6.09 -16.86 4.39
C ILE A 233 -6.50 -16.57 2.95
N GLY A 234 -5.66 -16.88 1.97
CA GLY A 234 -5.96 -16.70 0.55
C GLY A 234 -7.19 -17.47 0.04
N ASN A 235 -7.67 -18.45 0.79
CA ASN A 235 -8.88 -19.21 0.47
C ASN A 235 -10.17 -18.53 0.95
N CYS A 236 -10.08 -17.50 1.78
CA CYS A 236 -11.21 -16.72 2.29
C CYS A 236 -11.76 -15.74 1.24
N THR A 237 -12.17 -16.25 0.11
CA THR A 237 -12.46 -15.45 -1.09
C THR A 237 -13.78 -14.70 -1.05
N SER A 238 -14.64 -14.97 -0.06
CA SER A 238 -15.92 -14.28 0.15
C SER A 238 -15.74 -12.98 0.93
N PHE A 239 -14.62 -12.79 1.63
CA PHE A 239 -14.42 -11.61 2.46
C PHE A 239 -14.46 -10.33 1.62
N GLN A 240 -15.22 -9.36 2.10
CA GLN A 240 -15.19 -7.96 1.63
C GLN A 240 -14.50 -7.05 2.64
N VAL A 241 -14.61 -7.39 3.93
CA VAL A 241 -13.96 -6.70 5.04
C VAL A 241 -13.19 -7.72 5.87
N LEU A 242 -11.89 -7.47 6.06
CA LEU A 242 -11.02 -8.20 6.97
C LEU A 242 -10.36 -7.18 7.91
N ASP A 243 -10.84 -7.09 9.15
CA ASP A 243 -10.26 -6.22 10.18
C ASP A 243 -9.70 -7.04 11.34
N LEU A 244 -8.36 -7.15 11.37
CA LEU A 244 -7.58 -7.80 12.42
C LEU A 244 -6.86 -6.80 13.32
N SER A 245 -7.20 -5.52 13.23
CA SER A 245 -6.46 -4.43 13.86
C SER A 245 -6.51 -4.46 15.38
N ASN A 246 -5.49 -3.87 16.01
CA ASN A 246 -5.35 -3.75 17.48
C ASN A 246 -5.47 -5.12 18.20
N ASN A 247 -4.56 -6.01 17.87
CA ASN A 247 -4.37 -7.32 18.48
C ASN A 247 -2.88 -7.53 18.84
N HIS A 248 -2.48 -8.73 19.14
CA HIS A 248 -1.08 -9.12 19.40
C HIS A 248 -0.56 -10.10 18.35
N LEU A 249 -1.09 -10.03 17.12
CA LEU A 249 -0.69 -10.89 16.02
C LEU A 249 0.77 -10.62 15.62
N THR A 250 1.48 -11.68 15.21
CA THR A 250 2.93 -11.66 14.96
C THR A 250 3.27 -12.36 13.63
N GLY A 251 4.55 -12.37 13.27
CA GLY A 251 5.04 -13.02 12.06
C GLY A 251 4.95 -12.12 10.82
N GLU A 252 5.25 -12.69 9.67
CA GLU A 252 5.15 -11.98 8.39
C GLU A 252 3.70 -11.99 7.88
N ILE A 253 3.34 -10.97 7.11
CA ILE A 253 2.06 -10.99 6.37
C ILE A 253 2.21 -12.04 5.28
N PRO A 254 1.37 -13.10 5.25
CA PRO A 254 1.53 -14.18 4.30
C PRO A 254 1.29 -13.70 2.86
N PHE A 255 2.08 -14.22 1.92
CA PHE A 255 1.92 -13.93 0.49
C PHE A 255 0.48 -14.17 0.01
N ASN A 256 -0.16 -15.22 0.52
CA ASN A 256 -1.52 -15.61 0.12
C ASN A 256 -2.60 -14.56 0.44
N ILE A 257 -2.30 -13.54 1.26
CA ILE A 257 -3.24 -12.44 1.55
C ILE A 257 -3.62 -11.66 0.29
N GLY A 258 -2.72 -11.59 -0.70
CA GLY A 258 -2.96 -10.91 -1.97
C GLY A 258 -4.04 -11.57 -2.86
N PHE A 259 -4.50 -12.77 -2.50
CA PHE A 259 -5.58 -13.46 -3.22
C PHE A 259 -6.97 -13.09 -2.73
N LEU A 260 -7.06 -12.35 -1.62
CA LEU A 260 -8.31 -11.79 -1.14
C LEU A 260 -8.82 -10.72 -2.09
N GLN A 261 -10.15 -10.67 -2.26
CA GLN A 261 -10.83 -9.62 -3.02
C GLN A 261 -11.58 -8.68 -2.06
N VAL A 262 -10.89 -8.27 -0.99
CA VAL A 262 -11.47 -7.41 0.04
C VAL A 262 -11.48 -5.95 -0.39
N ALA A 263 -12.53 -5.24 -0.01
CA ALA A 263 -12.58 -3.78 -0.11
C ALA A 263 -11.81 -3.10 1.04
N THR A 264 -11.74 -3.76 2.21
CA THR A 264 -11.00 -3.27 3.38
C THR A 264 -10.10 -4.35 3.93
N LEU A 265 -8.81 -4.05 4.01
CA LEU A 265 -7.80 -4.84 4.71
C LEU A 265 -7.17 -3.98 5.80
N SER A 266 -7.44 -4.28 7.07
CA SER A 266 -6.85 -3.59 8.22
C SER A 266 -6.09 -4.57 9.11
N LEU A 267 -4.78 -4.37 9.21
CA LEU A 267 -3.84 -5.10 10.06
C LEU A 267 -3.18 -4.18 11.11
N GLN A 268 -3.66 -2.95 11.25
CA GLN A 268 -3.15 -1.90 12.11
C GLN A 268 -2.93 -2.36 13.56
N GLY A 269 -1.87 -1.83 14.21
CA GLY A 269 -1.70 -1.98 15.67
C GLY A 269 -1.46 -3.42 16.11
N ASN A 270 -0.65 -4.16 15.38
CA ASN A 270 -0.19 -5.51 15.68
C ASN A 270 1.35 -5.55 15.81
N LYS A 271 1.94 -6.73 15.71
CA LYS A 271 3.40 -6.96 15.73
C LYS A 271 3.87 -7.67 14.46
N PHE A 272 3.23 -7.39 13.34
CA PHE A 272 3.64 -7.96 12.05
C PHE A 272 5.01 -7.44 11.65
N SER A 273 5.86 -8.33 11.16
CA SER A 273 7.25 -8.06 10.78
C SER A 273 7.52 -8.46 9.33
N GLY A 274 8.75 -8.28 8.87
CA GLY A 274 9.10 -8.58 7.47
C GLY A 274 8.64 -7.53 6.47
N PRO A 275 8.76 -7.79 5.17
CA PRO A 275 8.39 -6.86 4.12
C PRO A 275 6.88 -6.85 3.85
N ILE A 276 6.37 -5.74 3.31
CA ILE A 276 5.01 -5.71 2.74
C ILE A 276 5.00 -6.61 1.50
N PRO A 277 4.13 -7.64 1.44
CA PRO A 277 4.04 -8.52 0.27
C PRO A 277 3.60 -7.72 -0.97
N SER A 278 4.38 -7.80 -2.05
CA SER A 278 4.09 -7.10 -3.29
C SER A 278 2.75 -7.50 -3.92
N VAL A 279 2.30 -8.72 -3.68
CA VAL A 279 1.00 -9.24 -4.15
C VAL A 279 -0.22 -8.42 -3.68
N ILE A 280 -0.09 -7.65 -2.59
CA ILE A 280 -1.15 -6.73 -2.15
C ILE A 280 -1.49 -5.73 -3.27
N GLY A 281 -0.50 -5.30 -4.07
CA GLY A 281 -0.72 -4.44 -5.24
C GLY A 281 -1.58 -5.04 -6.36
N LEU A 282 -1.94 -6.32 -6.28
CA LEU A 282 -2.85 -7.01 -7.20
C LEU A 282 -4.31 -7.04 -6.73
N MET A 283 -4.60 -6.56 -5.51
CA MET A 283 -5.94 -6.55 -4.90
C MET A 283 -6.76 -5.38 -5.44
N GLN A 284 -7.25 -5.48 -6.66
CA GLN A 284 -7.89 -4.38 -7.40
C GLN A 284 -9.20 -3.85 -6.77
N ALA A 285 -9.84 -4.62 -5.89
CA ALA A 285 -11.05 -4.20 -5.17
C ALA A 285 -10.76 -3.38 -3.91
N LEU A 286 -9.48 -3.20 -3.55
CA LEU A 286 -9.09 -2.63 -2.27
C LEU A 286 -9.33 -1.11 -2.23
N ALA A 287 -10.24 -0.66 -1.38
CA ALA A 287 -10.50 0.74 -1.10
C ALA A 287 -9.69 1.26 0.10
N VAL A 288 -9.48 0.41 1.12
CA VAL A 288 -8.74 0.77 2.33
C VAL A 288 -7.66 -0.27 2.60
N LEU A 289 -6.40 0.17 2.63
CA LEU A 289 -5.25 -0.62 3.10
C LEU A 289 -4.65 0.05 4.33
N ASP A 290 -4.77 -0.61 5.49
CA ASP A 290 -4.21 -0.14 6.74
C ASP A 290 -3.24 -1.17 7.34
N LEU A 291 -1.95 -0.90 7.20
CA LEU A 291 -0.84 -1.68 7.76
C LEU A 291 -0.09 -0.92 8.85
N SER A 292 -0.65 0.18 9.34
CA SER A 292 0.00 1.10 10.26
C SER A 292 0.29 0.48 11.64
N PHE A 293 1.23 1.08 12.36
CA PHE A 293 1.61 0.69 13.73
C PHE A 293 1.93 -0.79 13.87
N ASN A 294 2.89 -1.26 13.08
CA ASN A 294 3.45 -2.61 13.09
C ASN A 294 5.00 -2.55 13.13
N GLU A 295 5.66 -3.69 12.91
CA GLU A 295 7.12 -3.79 12.83
C GLU A 295 7.59 -4.10 11.39
N LEU A 296 6.77 -3.74 10.39
CA LEU A 296 7.06 -4.00 8.98
C LEU A 296 8.33 -3.27 8.53
N SER A 297 9.11 -3.93 7.68
CA SER A 297 10.43 -3.45 7.24
C SER A 297 10.60 -3.59 5.72
N GLY A 298 11.76 -3.16 5.20
CA GLY A 298 12.00 -3.18 3.76
C GLY A 298 11.34 -2.04 3.01
N PRO A 299 11.42 -2.02 1.68
CA PRO A 299 10.88 -0.94 0.86
C PRO A 299 9.36 -1.06 0.69
N ILE A 300 8.71 0.08 0.43
CA ILE A 300 7.33 0.11 -0.05
C ILE A 300 7.32 -0.49 -1.46
N PRO A 301 6.51 -1.53 -1.74
CA PRO A 301 6.45 -2.11 -3.09
C PRO A 301 5.86 -1.12 -4.11
N SER A 302 6.56 -0.88 -5.23
CA SER A 302 6.07 0.02 -6.29
C SER A 302 4.75 -0.44 -6.92
N ILE A 303 4.51 -1.74 -6.93
CA ILE A 303 3.26 -2.35 -7.45
C ILE A 303 2.00 -1.88 -6.69
N LEU A 304 2.13 -1.33 -5.46
CA LEU A 304 1.00 -0.71 -4.75
C LEU A 304 0.38 0.44 -5.56
N GLY A 305 1.16 1.10 -6.43
CA GLY A 305 0.65 2.09 -7.37
C GLY A 305 -0.40 1.59 -8.37
N ASN A 306 -0.57 0.26 -8.51
CA ASN A 306 -1.63 -0.33 -9.32
C ASN A 306 -3.00 -0.35 -8.65
N LEU A 307 -3.09 -0.02 -7.37
CA LEU A 307 -4.33 0.03 -6.59
C LEU A 307 -5.11 1.31 -6.90
N THR A 308 -5.62 1.43 -8.12
CA THR A 308 -6.26 2.65 -8.62
C THR A 308 -7.62 2.98 -8.00
N TYR A 309 -8.22 2.06 -7.23
CA TYR A 309 -9.48 2.26 -6.50
C TYR A 309 -9.27 2.50 -5.00
N THR A 310 -8.00 2.47 -4.52
CA THR A 310 -7.70 2.68 -3.11
C THR A 310 -7.83 4.16 -2.75
N GLU A 311 -8.67 4.42 -1.76
CA GLU A 311 -8.91 5.76 -1.21
C GLU A 311 -8.01 6.08 -0.03
N LYS A 312 -7.58 5.05 0.73
CA LYS A 312 -6.81 5.20 1.97
C LYS A 312 -5.64 4.23 2.03
N LEU A 313 -4.44 4.78 2.12
CA LEU A 313 -3.19 4.02 2.30
C LEU A 313 -2.50 4.47 3.59
N TYR A 314 -2.56 3.61 4.60
CA TYR A 314 -1.99 3.85 5.93
C TYR A 314 -0.82 2.91 6.19
N LEU A 315 0.41 3.42 6.16
CA LEU A 315 1.66 2.70 6.39
C LEU A 315 2.48 3.29 7.55
N GLN A 316 1.96 4.29 8.24
CA GLN A 316 2.66 5.02 9.31
C GLN A 316 3.00 4.12 10.50
N GLY A 317 4.03 4.52 11.28
CA GLY A 317 4.41 3.82 12.51
C GLY A 317 5.00 2.43 12.27
N ASN A 318 5.86 2.28 11.26
CA ASN A 318 6.56 1.05 10.90
C ASN A 318 8.09 1.25 10.84
N ARG A 319 8.82 0.28 10.30
CA ARG A 319 10.28 0.35 10.06
C ARG A 319 10.60 0.32 8.56
N LEU A 320 9.71 0.88 7.73
CA LEU A 320 9.85 0.86 6.26
C LEU A 320 11.05 1.70 5.82
N THR A 321 11.78 1.22 4.83
CA THR A 321 13.04 1.81 4.34
C THR A 321 12.99 2.05 2.82
N GLY A 322 14.03 2.66 2.26
CA GLY A 322 14.11 2.91 0.81
C GLY A 322 13.36 4.17 0.40
N LEU A 323 13.03 4.25 -0.87
CA LEU A 323 12.38 5.41 -1.49
C LEU A 323 10.85 5.32 -1.38
N ILE A 324 10.18 6.47 -1.41
CA ILE A 324 8.75 6.53 -1.73
C ILE A 324 8.62 6.22 -3.22
N PRO A 325 7.88 5.16 -3.62
CA PRO A 325 7.74 4.83 -5.03
C PRO A 325 6.97 5.91 -5.80
N PRO A 326 7.49 6.42 -6.95
CA PRO A 326 6.75 7.37 -7.78
C PRO A 326 5.45 6.78 -8.33
N GLU A 327 5.35 5.46 -8.44
CA GLU A 327 4.15 4.74 -8.89
C GLU A 327 2.94 4.97 -7.96
N LEU A 328 3.14 5.34 -6.69
CA LEU A 328 2.03 5.73 -5.81
C LEU A 328 1.25 6.92 -6.38
N GLY A 329 1.88 7.77 -7.21
CA GLY A 329 1.20 8.83 -7.94
C GLY A 329 0.16 8.35 -8.97
N ASN A 330 0.07 7.05 -9.26
CA ASN A 330 -0.94 6.46 -10.15
C ASN A 330 -2.25 6.12 -9.43
N MET A 331 -2.29 6.17 -8.09
CA MET A 331 -3.47 5.87 -7.27
C MET A 331 -4.45 7.06 -7.31
N SER A 332 -5.11 7.27 -8.43
CA SER A 332 -5.86 8.49 -8.74
C SER A 332 -7.02 8.82 -7.80
N THR A 333 -7.55 7.81 -7.09
CA THR A 333 -8.66 7.97 -6.11
C THR A 333 -8.16 8.15 -4.67
N LEU A 334 -6.83 8.23 -4.46
CA LEU A 334 -6.28 8.29 -3.11
C LEU A 334 -6.62 9.61 -2.42
N HIS A 335 -7.27 9.53 -1.25
CA HIS A 335 -7.63 10.65 -0.39
C HIS A 335 -6.65 10.85 0.77
N TYR A 336 -6.12 9.74 1.32
CA TYR A 336 -5.24 9.75 2.50
C TYR A 336 -3.97 8.93 2.22
N LEU A 337 -2.81 9.57 2.34
CA LEU A 337 -1.49 8.93 2.24
C LEU A 337 -0.68 9.22 3.51
N GLU A 338 -0.61 8.21 4.39
CA GLU A 338 0.06 8.29 5.68
C GLU A 338 1.32 7.41 5.67
N LEU A 339 2.49 8.04 5.60
CA LEU A 339 3.81 7.39 5.56
C LEU A 339 4.71 7.81 6.72
N ASN A 340 4.19 8.61 7.66
CA ASN A 340 4.95 9.16 8.79
C ASN A 340 5.49 8.06 9.72
N ASP A 341 6.47 8.44 10.56
CA ASP A 341 7.09 7.57 11.56
C ASP A 341 7.63 6.27 10.94
N ASN A 342 8.48 6.42 9.93
CA ASN A 342 9.18 5.35 9.24
C ASN A 342 10.67 5.69 9.02
N LEU A 343 11.41 4.89 8.27
CA LEU A 343 12.82 5.10 7.94
C LEU A 343 13.02 5.40 6.44
N LEU A 344 12.03 5.99 5.79
CA LEU A 344 12.04 6.28 4.36
C LEU A 344 13.12 7.32 4.02
N THR A 345 13.74 7.15 2.85
CA THR A 345 14.87 7.97 2.39
C THR A 345 14.63 8.49 0.97
N GLY A 346 15.55 9.34 0.46
CA GLY A 346 15.46 9.88 -0.89
C GLY A 346 14.52 11.08 -0.99
N PHE A 347 14.07 11.38 -2.21
CA PHE A 347 13.27 12.55 -2.51
C PHE A 347 11.77 12.27 -2.38
N ILE A 348 10.98 13.31 -2.13
CA ILE A 348 9.53 13.26 -2.33
C ILE A 348 9.29 13.18 -3.85
N PRO A 349 8.64 12.13 -4.37
CA PRO A 349 8.44 11.99 -5.82
C PRO A 349 7.54 13.10 -6.38
N PRO A 350 7.94 13.78 -7.47
CA PRO A 350 7.06 14.74 -8.16
C PRO A 350 5.75 14.12 -8.65
N ASP A 351 5.75 12.81 -8.88
CA ASP A 351 4.59 12.04 -9.33
C ASP A 351 3.42 12.07 -8.34
N LEU A 352 3.66 12.29 -7.04
CA LEU A 352 2.60 12.47 -6.06
C LEU A 352 1.71 13.69 -6.39
N GLY A 353 2.19 14.65 -7.19
CA GLY A 353 1.37 15.74 -7.72
C GLY A 353 0.26 15.30 -8.69
N LYS A 354 0.21 14.02 -9.11
CA LYS A 354 -0.89 13.46 -9.91
C LYS A 354 -2.12 13.11 -9.08
N LEU A 355 -1.98 13.06 -7.74
CA LEU A 355 -3.04 12.69 -6.80
C LEU A 355 -3.97 13.89 -6.56
N THR A 356 -4.82 14.20 -7.53
CA THR A 356 -5.70 15.39 -7.48
C THR A 356 -6.78 15.30 -6.42
N GLU A 357 -7.17 14.08 -6.02
CA GLU A 357 -8.19 13.82 -4.99
C GLU A 357 -7.62 13.74 -3.57
N LEU A 358 -6.30 13.94 -3.39
CA LEU A 358 -5.65 13.81 -2.10
C LEU A 358 -6.06 14.90 -1.12
N PHE A 359 -6.55 14.52 0.07
CA PHE A 359 -6.91 15.42 1.18
C PHE A 359 -5.79 15.53 2.22
N GLU A 360 -5.09 14.43 2.48
CA GLU A 360 -4.04 14.37 3.48
C GLU A 360 -2.78 13.68 2.98
N LEU A 361 -1.65 14.37 3.13
CA LEU A 361 -0.31 13.85 2.86
C LEU A 361 0.54 14.00 4.12
N ASN A 362 0.86 12.90 4.76
CA ASN A 362 1.69 12.88 5.95
C ASN A 362 2.97 12.06 5.72
N LEU A 363 4.10 12.76 5.70
CA LEU A 363 5.45 12.23 5.48
C LEU A 363 6.35 12.47 6.70
N ALA A 364 5.79 12.89 7.84
CA ALA A 364 6.55 13.32 9.01
C ALA A 364 7.45 12.21 9.58
N ASN A 365 8.50 12.61 10.29
CA ASN A 365 9.42 11.70 11.00
C ASN A 365 9.97 10.58 10.08
N ASN A 366 10.66 10.99 9.03
CA ASN A 366 11.37 10.12 8.10
C ASN A 366 12.80 10.63 7.86
N ASN A 367 13.51 10.04 6.90
CA ASN A 367 14.86 10.48 6.49
C ASN A 367 14.86 11.07 5.07
N LEU A 368 13.75 11.71 4.65
CA LEU A 368 13.60 12.28 3.31
C LEU A 368 14.54 13.47 3.11
N ILE A 369 15.10 13.59 1.92
CA ILE A 369 16.08 14.61 1.53
C ILE A 369 15.60 15.38 0.28
N GLY A 370 16.31 16.46 -0.07
CA GLY A 370 16.06 17.21 -1.30
C GLY A 370 14.92 18.22 -1.18
N PRO A 371 14.60 18.91 -2.27
CA PRO A 371 13.58 19.95 -2.29
C PRO A 371 12.17 19.37 -2.28
N ILE A 372 11.23 20.17 -1.80
CA ILE A 372 9.79 19.89 -1.92
C ILE A 372 9.39 20.10 -3.39
N PRO A 373 8.78 19.10 -4.06
CA PRO A 373 8.42 19.21 -5.47
C PRO A 373 7.35 20.28 -5.75
N GLU A 374 7.57 21.12 -6.76
CA GLU A 374 6.57 22.08 -7.24
C GLU A 374 5.25 21.40 -7.69
N ASN A 375 5.34 20.17 -8.18
CA ASN A 375 4.22 19.37 -8.68
C ASN A 375 3.15 19.10 -7.62
N LEU A 376 3.50 19.08 -6.34
CA LEU A 376 2.52 18.90 -5.25
C LEU A 376 1.43 19.99 -5.26
N SER A 377 1.71 21.16 -5.85
CA SER A 377 0.71 22.22 -6.04
C SER A 377 -0.46 21.81 -6.95
N SER A 378 -0.39 20.68 -7.63
CA SER A 378 -1.50 20.15 -8.44
C SER A 378 -2.54 19.37 -7.63
N CYS A 379 -2.23 18.99 -6.38
CA CYS A 379 -3.17 18.35 -5.44
C CYS A 379 -4.14 19.41 -4.88
N ALA A 380 -5.06 19.93 -5.70
CA ALA A 380 -5.90 21.07 -5.35
C ALA A 380 -6.82 20.83 -4.14
N ASN A 381 -7.17 19.57 -3.88
CA ASN A 381 -8.02 19.16 -2.75
C ASN A 381 -7.26 18.98 -1.43
N LEU A 382 -5.93 19.16 -1.42
CA LEU A 382 -5.09 18.93 -0.25
C LEU A 382 -5.46 19.87 0.90
N ILE A 383 -5.88 19.30 2.02
CA ILE A 383 -6.29 19.99 3.26
C ILE A 383 -5.13 20.02 4.26
N SER A 384 -4.37 18.93 4.35
CA SER A 384 -3.28 18.75 5.30
C SER A 384 -2.01 18.25 4.60
N PHE A 385 -0.90 18.99 4.79
CA PHE A 385 0.43 18.56 4.38
C PHE A 385 1.39 18.64 5.56
N ASN A 386 1.86 17.48 6.00
CA ASN A 386 2.81 17.32 7.09
C ASN A 386 4.09 16.62 6.62
N ALA A 387 5.22 17.30 6.65
CA ALA A 387 6.54 16.74 6.37
C ALA A 387 7.55 17.07 7.51
N TYR A 388 7.04 17.25 8.72
CA TYR A 388 7.81 17.51 9.93
C TYR A 388 8.91 16.46 10.16
N GLY A 389 10.06 16.87 10.69
CA GLY A 389 11.08 15.92 11.17
C GLY A 389 11.76 15.13 10.06
N ASN A 390 12.14 15.77 8.97
CA ASN A 390 12.88 15.20 7.84
C ASN A 390 14.23 15.94 7.61
N LYS A 391 14.86 15.70 6.47
CA LYS A 391 16.10 16.36 6.04
C LYS A 391 15.88 17.12 4.73
N LEU A 392 14.65 17.60 4.51
CA LEU A 392 14.28 18.35 3.28
C LEU A 392 15.05 19.66 3.22
N ASN A 393 15.50 20.04 2.03
CA ASN A 393 16.26 21.27 1.79
C ASN A 393 15.63 22.11 0.67
N GLY A 394 16.35 23.15 0.21
CA GLY A 394 15.82 24.07 -0.81
C GLY A 394 14.83 25.07 -0.23
N THR A 395 13.94 25.58 -1.06
CA THR A 395 13.00 26.64 -0.70
C THR A 395 11.57 26.13 -0.65
N ILE A 396 10.71 26.83 0.08
CA ILE A 396 9.25 26.56 0.04
C ILE A 396 8.74 26.90 -1.38
N PRO A 397 8.02 25.97 -2.06
CA PRO A 397 7.55 26.20 -3.40
C PRO A 397 6.59 27.39 -3.51
N ARG A 398 6.87 28.30 -4.44
CA ARG A 398 5.96 29.45 -4.68
C ARG A 398 4.62 29.01 -5.23
N SER A 399 4.57 27.87 -5.95
CA SER A 399 3.36 27.28 -6.52
C SER A 399 2.34 26.83 -5.46
N PHE A 400 2.73 26.71 -4.19
CA PHE A 400 1.82 26.30 -3.10
C PHE A 400 0.61 27.22 -2.92
N HIS A 401 0.68 28.46 -3.44
CA HIS A 401 -0.50 29.34 -3.48
C HIS A 401 -1.70 28.73 -4.25
N LYS A 402 -1.51 27.69 -5.05
CA LYS A 402 -2.58 26.96 -5.76
C LYS A 402 -3.33 25.98 -4.86
N LEU A 403 -2.77 25.63 -3.70
CA LEU A 403 -3.39 24.76 -2.70
C LEU A 403 -4.43 25.56 -1.90
N GLU A 404 -5.54 25.92 -2.56
CA GLU A 404 -6.55 26.81 -1.97
C GLU A 404 -7.30 26.14 -0.80
N SER A 405 -7.37 24.80 -0.78
CA SER A 405 -8.02 24.03 0.27
C SER A 405 -7.14 23.79 1.51
N LEU A 406 -5.85 24.13 1.45
CA LEU A 406 -4.89 23.79 2.51
C LEU A 406 -5.18 24.58 3.79
N THR A 407 -5.45 23.87 4.89
CA THR A 407 -5.64 24.41 6.23
C THR A 407 -4.43 24.17 7.12
N TYR A 408 -3.74 23.05 6.96
CA TYR A 408 -2.63 22.65 7.80
C TYR A 408 -1.35 22.44 6.98
N LEU A 409 -0.29 23.22 7.30
CA LEU A 409 1.04 23.07 6.71
C LEU A 409 2.10 23.00 7.80
N ASN A 410 2.72 21.82 7.97
CA ASN A 410 3.84 21.63 8.89
C ASN A 410 5.07 21.09 8.16
N LEU A 411 6.10 21.95 8.06
CA LEU A 411 7.40 21.64 7.45
C LEU A 411 8.53 21.83 8.48
N SER A 412 8.19 21.84 9.76
CA SER A 412 9.17 22.11 10.83
C SER A 412 10.22 21.01 10.95
N SER A 413 11.33 21.31 11.62
CA SER A 413 12.45 20.38 11.82
C SER A 413 12.98 19.77 10.51
N ASN A 414 13.38 20.64 9.58
CA ASN A 414 13.98 20.31 8.30
C ASN A 414 15.23 21.19 8.04
N HIS A 415 15.74 21.22 6.81
CA HIS A 415 16.87 22.05 6.38
C HIS A 415 16.45 23.05 5.28
N LEU A 416 15.17 23.48 5.32
CA LEU A 416 14.63 24.44 4.35
C LEU A 416 15.31 25.79 4.50
N SER A 417 15.58 26.43 3.38
CA SER A 417 16.32 27.70 3.31
C SER A 417 15.63 28.72 2.41
N GLY A 418 16.25 29.90 2.25
CA GLY A 418 15.67 31.00 1.47
C GLY A 418 14.61 31.76 2.24
N ALA A 419 13.97 32.73 1.59
CA ALA A 419 12.95 33.55 2.20
C ALA A 419 11.57 32.91 2.14
N LEU A 420 10.71 33.25 3.10
CA LEU A 420 9.29 32.87 3.08
C LEU A 420 8.62 33.51 1.85
N PRO A 421 8.08 32.74 0.90
CA PRO A 421 7.47 33.30 -0.29
C PRO A 421 6.23 34.12 0.03
N ILE A 422 6.09 35.28 -0.60
CA ILE A 422 4.90 36.17 -0.43
C ILE A 422 3.61 35.45 -0.88
N GLU A 423 3.75 34.48 -1.76
CA GLU A 423 2.66 33.66 -2.31
C GLU A 423 1.97 32.83 -1.24
N VAL A 424 2.62 32.47 -0.13
CA VAL A 424 2.03 31.76 1.02
C VAL A 424 0.81 32.51 1.55
N ALA A 425 0.83 33.84 1.51
CA ALA A 425 -0.30 34.69 1.91
C ALA A 425 -1.57 34.55 1.02
N ARG A 426 -1.52 33.78 -0.07
CA ARG A 426 -2.68 33.50 -0.91
C ARG A 426 -3.44 32.24 -0.48
N MET A 427 -2.86 31.39 0.39
CA MET A 427 -3.51 30.23 0.97
C MET A 427 -4.48 30.66 2.08
N ARG A 428 -5.62 31.24 1.69
CA ARG A 428 -6.52 31.96 2.61
C ARG A 428 -7.14 31.08 3.69
N ASN A 429 -7.29 29.79 3.43
CA ASN A 429 -7.89 28.83 4.36
C ASN A 429 -6.90 28.27 5.40
N LEU A 430 -5.63 28.71 5.34
CA LEU A 430 -4.60 28.18 6.23
C LEU A 430 -4.89 28.58 7.69
N ASP A 431 -5.04 27.57 8.55
CA ASP A 431 -5.21 27.73 10.00
C ASP A 431 -3.91 27.51 10.77
N THR A 432 -3.05 26.63 10.29
CA THR A 432 -1.77 26.29 10.94
C THR A 432 -0.62 26.36 9.94
N LEU A 433 0.38 27.19 10.26
CA LEU A 433 1.66 27.28 9.55
C LEU A 433 2.81 27.08 10.52
N ASP A 434 3.44 25.89 10.46
CA ASP A 434 4.64 25.59 11.24
C ASP A 434 5.85 25.34 10.33
N LEU A 435 6.81 26.26 10.40
CA LEU A 435 8.08 26.25 9.66
C LEU A 435 9.27 26.27 10.62
N SER A 436 9.05 25.99 11.90
CA SER A 436 10.08 26.07 12.94
C SER A 436 11.25 25.13 12.72
N CYS A 437 12.38 25.39 13.36
CA CYS A 437 13.57 24.55 13.28
C CYS A 437 14.04 24.30 11.83
N ASN A 438 14.25 25.36 11.08
CA ASN A 438 14.75 25.34 9.69
C ASN A 438 15.90 26.36 9.51
N MET A 439 16.30 26.66 8.28
CA MET A 439 17.29 27.66 7.92
C MET A 439 16.68 28.80 7.10
N ILE A 440 15.40 29.13 7.35
CA ILE A 440 14.66 30.18 6.61
C ILE A 440 15.28 31.54 6.92
N THR A 441 15.46 32.35 5.87
CA THR A 441 16.11 33.67 5.92
C THR A 441 15.18 34.78 5.44
N GLY A 442 15.68 36.04 5.42
CA GLY A 442 14.90 37.19 4.93
C GLY A 442 13.91 37.71 5.95
N SER A 443 12.98 38.54 5.53
CA SER A 443 11.95 39.14 6.37
C SER A 443 10.61 38.42 6.27
N ILE A 444 9.79 38.54 7.31
CA ILE A 444 8.41 38.07 7.28
C ILE A 444 7.64 38.98 6.32
N PRO A 445 7.00 38.43 5.26
CA PRO A 445 6.21 39.25 4.34
C PRO A 445 4.99 39.87 5.03
N SER A 446 4.77 41.16 4.85
CA SER A 446 3.60 41.88 5.40
C SER A 446 2.27 41.25 4.92
N ALA A 447 2.30 40.62 3.74
CA ALA A 447 1.15 39.89 3.17
C ALA A 447 0.61 38.74 4.06
N ILE A 448 1.39 38.22 5.03
CA ILE A 448 0.93 37.22 6.00
C ILE A 448 -0.33 37.70 6.75
N GLY A 449 -0.45 39.04 7.01
CA GLY A 449 -1.65 39.60 7.61
C GLY A 449 -2.95 39.38 6.80
N LYS A 450 -2.91 38.78 5.59
CA LYS A 450 -4.09 38.44 4.80
C LYS A 450 -4.66 37.03 5.14
N LEU A 451 -3.96 36.28 5.97
CA LEU A 451 -4.40 34.93 6.41
C LEU A 451 -5.38 35.07 7.59
N GLU A 452 -6.59 35.50 7.31
CA GLU A 452 -7.59 35.86 8.35
C GLU A 452 -8.02 34.65 9.20
N HIS A 453 -7.88 33.45 8.70
CA HIS A 453 -8.22 32.19 9.38
C HIS A 453 -7.06 31.61 10.19
N LEU A 454 -5.85 32.17 10.09
CA LEU A 454 -4.67 31.62 10.75
C LEU A 454 -4.84 31.61 12.28
N LEU A 455 -4.74 30.43 12.87
CA LEU A 455 -4.81 30.18 14.32
C LEU A 455 -3.42 30.05 14.93
N ARG A 456 -2.48 29.48 14.21
CA ARG A 456 -1.11 29.18 14.68
C ARG A 456 -0.08 29.55 13.64
N LEU A 457 0.88 30.38 14.04
CA LEU A 457 2.07 30.74 13.26
C LEU A 457 3.32 30.41 14.07
N ASN A 458 4.11 29.47 13.58
CA ASN A 458 5.39 29.09 14.20
C ASN A 458 6.54 29.22 13.19
N LEU A 459 7.40 30.19 13.39
CA LEU A 459 8.64 30.43 12.62
C LEU A 459 9.89 30.33 13.53
N SER A 460 9.75 29.78 14.72
CA SER A 460 10.84 29.74 15.72
C SER A 460 12.06 28.96 15.23
N LYS A 461 13.23 29.27 15.79
CA LYS A 461 14.50 28.59 15.47
C LYS A 461 14.82 28.59 13.97
N ASN A 462 14.87 29.77 13.40
CA ASN A 462 15.23 30.04 12.01
C ASN A 462 16.27 31.19 11.93
N ASN A 463 16.57 31.67 10.73
CA ASN A 463 17.44 32.82 10.46
C ASN A 463 16.63 34.02 9.93
N VAL A 464 15.34 34.13 10.32
CA VAL A 464 14.45 35.20 9.88
C VAL A 464 14.89 36.53 10.51
N ALA A 465 14.99 37.57 9.70
CA ALA A 465 15.46 38.92 10.08
C ALA A 465 14.43 39.99 9.72
N GLY A 466 14.75 41.26 9.99
CA GLY A 466 13.85 42.39 9.72
C GLY A 466 12.86 42.64 10.85
N HIS A 467 11.72 43.26 10.53
CA HIS A 467 10.74 43.68 11.53
C HIS A 467 9.53 42.74 11.58
N ILE A 468 8.86 42.70 12.72
CA ILE A 468 7.51 42.11 12.82
C ILE A 468 6.56 43.05 12.03
N PRO A 469 5.81 42.53 11.04
CA PRO A 469 4.91 43.34 10.26
C PRO A 469 3.73 43.91 11.09
N ALA A 470 3.39 45.19 10.92
CA ALA A 470 2.20 45.76 11.54
C ALA A 470 0.90 45.08 11.10
N GLU A 471 0.90 44.54 9.90
CA GLU A 471 -0.22 43.78 9.32
C GLU A 471 -0.56 42.48 10.10
N PHE A 472 0.26 42.06 11.06
CA PHE A 472 -0.10 41.01 12.01
C PHE A 472 -1.38 41.35 12.78
N GLY A 473 -1.65 42.65 13.05
CA GLY A 473 -2.92 43.11 13.64
C GLY A 473 -4.17 42.71 12.86
N ASN A 474 -4.03 42.29 11.57
CA ASN A 474 -5.15 41.82 10.76
C ASN A 474 -5.46 40.34 10.96
N LEU A 475 -4.60 39.57 11.65
CA LEU A 475 -4.76 38.14 11.94
C LEU A 475 -5.81 37.90 13.05
N ARG A 476 -7.08 38.16 12.75
CA ARG A 476 -8.15 38.22 13.75
C ARG A 476 -8.38 36.90 14.50
N SER A 477 -8.09 35.77 13.85
CA SER A 477 -8.29 34.43 14.41
C SER A 477 -7.09 33.92 15.18
N ILE A 478 -5.93 34.56 15.10
CA ILE A 478 -4.65 34.07 15.62
C ILE A 478 -4.71 33.82 17.13
N MET A 479 -4.30 32.66 17.54
CA MET A 479 -4.21 32.24 18.94
C MET A 479 -2.75 32.07 19.41
N GLU A 480 -1.88 31.62 18.52
CA GLU A 480 -0.49 31.32 18.86
C GLU A 480 0.47 31.92 17.83
N ILE A 481 1.44 32.71 18.32
CA ILE A 481 2.56 33.23 17.53
C ILE A 481 3.86 32.83 18.23
N ASP A 482 4.70 32.03 17.57
CA ASP A 482 6.06 31.72 18.02
C ASP A 482 7.09 32.14 16.96
N LEU A 483 7.84 33.20 17.27
CA LEU A 483 8.91 33.76 16.44
C LEU A 483 10.27 33.68 17.17
N SER A 484 10.36 32.91 18.25
CA SER A 484 11.54 32.80 19.10
C SER A 484 12.77 32.30 18.34
N TYR A 485 13.94 32.58 18.84
CA TYR A 485 15.24 32.14 18.29
C TYR A 485 15.40 32.49 16.81
N ASN A 486 15.35 33.81 16.50
CA ASN A 486 15.54 34.36 15.17
C ASN A 486 16.45 35.62 15.23
N HIS A 487 16.51 36.39 14.16
CA HIS A 487 17.25 37.64 14.07
C HIS A 487 16.33 38.88 13.87
N LEU A 488 15.08 38.77 14.37
CA LEU A 488 14.09 39.83 14.25
C LEU A 488 14.53 41.08 15.02
N SER A 489 14.24 42.24 14.46
CA SER A 489 14.65 43.53 15.02
C SER A 489 13.51 44.56 14.96
N GLY A 490 13.75 45.79 15.47
CA GLY A 490 12.74 46.82 15.52
C GLY A 490 11.77 46.67 16.68
N LEU A 491 10.63 47.34 16.60
CA LEU A 491 9.62 47.42 17.65
C LEU A 491 8.62 46.26 17.56
N ILE A 492 7.97 45.89 18.66
CA ILE A 492 6.73 45.13 18.65
C ILE A 492 5.63 46.08 18.14
N PRO A 493 4.97 45.80 17.01
CA PRO A 493 3.95 46.68 16.45
C PRO A 493 2.77 46.86 17.41
N GLN A 494 2.21 48.09 17.46
CA GLN A 494 1.05 48.36 18.32
C GLN A 494 -0.18 47.54 17.90
N GLU A 495 -0.27 47.20 16.65
CA GLU A 495 -1.34 46.43 16.04
C GLU A 495 -1.40 44.98 16.61
N VAL A 496 -0.28 44.43 17.07
CA VAL A 496 -0.25 43.16 17.77
C VAL A 496 -1.06 43.20 19.07
N GLY A 497 -1.07 44.39 19.74
CA GLY A 497 -1.89 44.64 20.92
C GLY A 497 -3.41 44.53 20.67
N MET A 498 -3.85 44.59 19.40
CA MET A 498 -5.26 44.52 19.01
C MET A 498 -5.78 43.09 18.83
N LEU A 499 -4.91 42.08 18.92
CA LEU A 499 -5.22 40.67 18.74
C LEU A 499 -5.96 40.09 19.95
N GLN A 500 -7.26 40.12 19.91
CA GLN A 500 -8.12 39.74 21.04
C GLN A 500 -8.11 38.24 21.35
N ASN A 501 -7.79 37.38 20.37
CA ASN A 501 -7.75 35.94 20.51
C ASN A 501 -6.37 35.38 20.83
N LEU A 502 -5.32 36.21 20.84
CA LEU A 502 -3.94 35.78 21.03
C LEU A 502 -3.74 35.28 22.46
N ILE A 503 -3.40 33.99 22.58
CA ILE A 503 -3.19 33.26 23.84
C ILE A 503 -1.69 33.11 24.14
N LEU A 504 -0.89 32.86 23.08
CA LEU A 504 0.54 32.61 23.19
C LEU A 504 1.33 33.54 22.26
N LEU A 505 2.29 34.24 22.83
CA LEU A 505 3.27 35.05 22.09
C LEU A 505 4.69 34.77 22.60
N LYS A 506 5.52 34.16 21.74
CA LYS A 506 6.94 33.93 22.01
C LYS A 506 7.82 34.70 21.04
N LEU A 507 8.67 35.55 21.57
CA LEU A 507 9.60 36.39 20.85
C LEU A 507 11.04 36.28 21.41
N GLU A 508 11.28 35.34 22.36
CA GLU A 508 12.57 35.22 23.02
C GLU A 508 13.72 34.98 22.04
N SER A 509 14.92 35.44 22.45
CA SER A 509 16.16 35.24 21.67
C SER A 509 16.08 35.87 20.28
N ASN A 510 15.86 37.15 20.22
CA ASN A 510 15.85 37.99 19.00
C ASN A 510 16.63 39.30 19.23
N ASN A 511 16.56 40.23 18.33
CA ASN A 511 17.18 41.59 18.43
C ASN A 511 16.09 42.69 18.51
N ILE A 512 14.95 42.39 19.13
CA ILE A 512 13.78 43.26 19.22
C ILE A 512 14.08 44.39 20.23
N THR A 513 13.65 45.59 19.86
CA THR A 513 13.83 46.82 20.66
C THR A 513 12.47 47.42 21.02
N GLY A 514 12.46 48.50 21.79
CA GLY A 514 11.25 49.21 22.17
C GLY A 514 10.67 48.71 23.49
N ASP A 515 9.43 49.03 23.77
CA ASP A 515 8.71 48.65 24.98
C ASP A 515 7.65 47.58 24.74
N VAL A 516 7.09 47.03 25.82
CA VAL A 516 6.05 45.98 25.79
C VAL A 516 4.63 46.53 26.08
N SER A 517 4.49 47.83 26.20
CA SER A 517 3.24 48.48 26.65
C SER A 517 2.03 48.18 25.76
N SER A 518 2.24 48.05 24.44
CA SER A 518 1.16 47.73 23.51
C SER A 518 0.47 46.39 23.79
N LEU A 519 1.19 45.45 24.37
CA LEU A 519 0.65 44.10 24.67
C LEU A 519 -0.37 44.07 25.83
N ILE A 520 -0.52 45.17 26.56
CA ILE A 520 -1.50 45.28 27.65
C ILE A 520 -2.94 45.16 27.13
N TYR A 521 -3.16 45.41 25.84
CA TYR A 521 -4.46 45.36 25.18
C TYR A 521 -4.82 43.94 24.71
N CYS A 522 -3.86 43.00 24.68
CA CYS A 522 -4.10 41.56 24.38
C CYS A 522 -4.72 40.87 25.60
N LEU A 523 -6.02 41.02 25.83
CA LEU A 523 -6.68 40.52 27.07
C LEU A 523 -6.65 38.98 27.22
N SER A 524 -6.62 38.24 26.11
CA SER A 524 -6.56 36.78 26.08
C SER A 524 -5.16 36.19 26.27
N LEU A 525 -4.12 37.05 26.22
CA LEU A 525 -2.72 36.60 26.27
C LEU A 525 -2.43 35.94 27.62
N ASN A 526 -2.09 34.67 27.61
CA ASN A 526 -1.82 33.85 28.79
C ASN A 526 -0.34 33.45 28.91
N ILE A 527 0.34 33.27 27.77
CA ILE A 527 1.75 32.88 27.70
C ILE A 527 2.48 33.94 26.89
N LEU A 528 3.36 34.69 27.57
CA LEU A 528 4.27 35.69 26.98
C LEU A 528 5.72 35.30 27.30
N ASN A 529 6.58 35.29 26.30
CA ASN A 529 8.01 35.22 26.46
C ASN A 529 8.71 36.21 25.50
N VAL A 530 9.32 37.25 26.04
CA VAL A 530 10.11 38.27 25.34
C VAL A 530 11.57 38.33 25.84
N SER A 531 12.02 37.31 26.56
CA SER A 531 13.35 37.23 27.14
C SER A 531 14.45 37.26 26.08
N TYR A 532 15.65 37.70 26.49
CA TYR A 532 16.83 37.75 25.60
C TYR A 532 16.62 38.58 24.32
N ASN A 533 16.23 39.86 24.52
CA ASN A 533 16.07 40.86 23.47
C ASN A 533 16.78 42.20 23.89
N HIS A 534 16.47 43.28 23.21
CA HIS A 534 16.97 44.61 23.54
C HIS A 534 15.83 45.58 23.93
N LEU A 535 14.80 45.02 24.58
CA LEU A 535 13.66 45.78 25.06
C LEU A 535 14.05 46.75 26.19
N TYR A 536 13.34 47.85 26.29
CA TYR A 536 13.57 48.85 27.34
C TYR A 536 12.23 49.39 27.86
N GLY A 537 12.31 50.17 28.96
CA GLY A 537 11.13 50.78 29.58
C GLY A 537 10.54 49.97 30.72
N THR A 538 9.40 50.37 31.22
CA THR A 538 8.77 49.72 32.39
C THR A 538 7.83 48.59 31.96
N VAL A 539 7.99 47.46 32.56
CA VAL A 539 7.04 46.35 32.38
C VAL A 539 5.74 46.71 33.11
N PRO A 540 4.57 46.69 32.41
CA PRO A 540 3.29 47.00 33.03
C PRO A 540 2.97 46.05 34.19
N THR A 541 2.21 46.55 35.18
CA THR A 541 1.74 45.75 36.32
C THR A 541 0.25 45.40 36.26
N ASP A 542 -0.42 46.03 35.29
CA ASP A 542 -1.89 45.95 35.15
C ASP A 542 -2.31 44.81 34.22
N ASN A 543 -3.59 44.42 34.31
CA ASN A 543 -4.24 43.42 33.44
C ASN A 543 -3.50 42.06 33.46
N ASN A 544 -3.14 41.55 32.27
CA ASN A 544 -2.54 40.24 32.10
C ASN A 544 -1.08 40.15 32.57
N PHE A 545 -0.35 41.30 32.66
CA PHE A 545 1.08 41.28 32.97
C PHE A 545 1.42 40.71 34.35
N SER A 546 0.52 40.85 35.32
CA SER A 546 0.70 40.26 36.66
C SER A 546 0.75 38.72 36.69
N ARG A 547 0.32 38.04 35.59
CA ARG A 547 0.30 36.58 35.47
C ARG A 547 1.59 36.02 34.88
N PHE A 548 2.38 36.84 34.15
CA PHE A 548 3.55 36.35 33.46
C PHE A 548 4.70 36.13 34.42
N SER A 549 5.46 35.04 34.21
CA SER A 549 6.67 34.78 34.99
C SER A 549 7.72 35.89 34.77
N PRO A 550 8.46 36.33 35.79
CA PRO A 550 9.63 37.21 35.62
C PRO A 550 10.62 36.69 34.57
N ASP A 551 10.74 35.36 34.40
CA ASP A 551 11.62 34.73 33.44
C ASP A 551 11.27 35.13 31.99
N SER A 552 10.02 35.46 31.71
CA SER A 552 9.54 35.92 30.40
C SER A 552 10.18 37.23 29.93
N PHE A 553 10.83 37.97 30.83
CA PHE A 553 11.44 39.29 30.57
C PHE A 553 12.96 39.31 30.72
N LEU A 554 13.58 38.17 31.19
CA LEU A 554 15.01 38.06 31.41
C LEU A 554 15.84 38.41 30.17
N GLY A 555 17.09 38.86 30.38
CA GLY A 555 17.99 39.13 29.28
C GLY A 555 17.70 40.40 28.46
N ASN A 556 16.85 41.31 29.01
CA ASN A 556 16.57 42.64 28.43
C ASN A 556 17.15 43.70 29.37
N PRO A 557 18.39 44.19 29.12
CA PRO A 557 19.06 45.11 30.07
C PRO A 557 18.35 46.45 30.26
N GLY A 558 17.54 46.88 29.32
CA GLY A 558 16.79 48.15 29.33
C GLY A 558 15.42 48.04 30.01
N LEU A 559 14.91 46.85 30.33
CA LEU A 559 13.65 46.67 31.04
C LEU A 559 13.80 46.82 32.54
N CYS A 560 12.84 47.50 33.15
CA CYS A 560 12.76 47.67 34.60
C CYS A 560 11.33 47.42 35.09
N GLY A 561 11.15 47.00 36.35
CA GLY A 561 9.84 46.68 36.90
C GLY A 561 9.93 46.04 38.28
N TYR A 562 8.80 46.00 38.98
CA TYR A 562 8.72 45.59 40.40
C TYR A 562 9.25 44.14 40.67
N TRP A 563 8.96 43.23 39.77
CA TRP A 563 9.35 41.83 39.95
C TRP A 563 10.70 41.42 39.32
N LEU A 564 11.35 42.34 38.56
CA LEU A 564 12.66 42.05 37.97
C LEU A 564 13.83 42.23 38.92
N HIS A 565 13.56 42.60 40.21
CA HIS A 565 14.57 43.02 41.19
C HIS A 565 15.59 44.02 40.65
N SER A 566 15.23 44.70 39.54
CA SER A 566 16.03 45.77 38.92
C SER A 566 15.74 47.11 39.61
N ALA A 567 16.72 47.97 39.69
CA ALA A 567 16.57 49.33 40.20
C ALA A 567 15.43 50.03 39.43
N SER A 568 14.66 50.91 40.13
CA SER A 568 13.59 51.68 39.50
C SER A 568 14.14 52.44 38.29
N CYS A 569 13.34 52.55 37.20
CA CYS A 569 13.72 53.20 35.94
C CYS A 569 14.28 54.60 36.10
N THR A 570 14.14 55.22 37.24
CA THR A 570 14.63 56.55 37.57
C THR A 570 16.15 56.64 37.88
N GLN A 571 16.90 55.55 37.93
CA GLN A 571 18.34 55.55 38.19
C GLN A 571 19.22 55.38 36.92
N LEU A 572 18.66 55.20 35.75
CA LEU A 572 19.44 55.00 34.52
C LEU A 572 19.94 56.26 33.84
N SER A 573 19.61 57.46 34.36
CA SER A 573 20.08 58.74 33.81
C SER A 573 21.45 59.22 34.33
N ASN A 574 22.09 58.49 35.27
CA ASN A 574 23.36 58.92 35.89
C ASN A 574 24.50 57.90 35.88
N ALA A 575 24.51 56.93 35.00
CA ALA A 575 25.58 55.90 34.95
C ALA A 575 26.46 55.93 33.69
N GLU A 576 26.79 57.15 33.18
CA GLU A 576 27.91 57.30 32.26
C GLU A 576 29.17 57.74 33.02
N GLN A 577 29.61 57.04 34.04
CA GLN A 577 30.96 57.14 34.59
C GLN A 577 31.22 56.02 35.58
N MET A 578 31.66 54.86 35.09
CA MET A 578 32.70 54.07 35.79
C MET A 578 33.09 52.91 34.92
N LYS A 579 34.07 53.12 34.03
CA LYS A 579 34.93 52.04 33.53
C LYS A 579 36.06 51.84 34.54
N ARG A 580 36.22 50.57 34.94
CA ARG A 580 37.47 49.81 35.19
C ARG A 580 37.41 48.90 36.41
N SER A 581 37.87 47.68 36.12
CA SER A 581 38.34 46.58 37.01
C SER A 581 37.22 45.60 37.46
N SER A 582 37.22 44.32 36.97
CA SER A 582 38.25 43.33 37.33
C SER A 582 38.02 42.03 36.55
N SER A 583 39.02 41.68 35.77
CA SER A 583 39.32 40.33 35.36
C SER A 583 39.62 39.45 36.54
N ALA A 584 38.85 38.44 36.87
CA ALA A 584 39.24 37.23 37.57
C ALA A 584 37.99 36.46 38.06
N LYS A 585 37.41 35.57 37.27
CA LYS A 585 36.57 34.43 37.70
C LYS A 585 36.04 33.60 36.48
N ALA A 586 36.87 33.45 35.47
CA ALA A 586 36.46 32.65 34.31
C ALA A 586 37.14 31.25 34.20
N SER A 587 37.89 30.83 35.25
CA SER A 587 38.66 29.54 35.19
C SER A 587 38.15 28.39 36.08
N MET A 588 37.01 28.53 36.73
CA MET A 588 36.54 27.47 37.67
C MET A 588 35.36 26.66 37.13
N PHE A 589 34.66 27.13 36.07
CA PHE A 589 33.52 26.38 35.48
C PHE A 589 33.89 25.45 34.32
N ALA A 590 35.09 25.54 33.76
CA ALA A 590 35.53 24.65 32.71
C ALA A 590 35.98 23.25 33.19
N ALA A 591 36.36 23.10 34.48
CA ALA A 591 36.79 21.80 35.02
C ALA A 591 35.64 20.86 35.45
N ILE A 592 34.46 21.38 35.71
CA ILE A 592 33.28 20.56 36.13
C ILE A 592 32.55 19.96 34.93
N GLY A 593 32.55 20.62 33.76
CA GLY A 593 31.91 20.13 32.55
C GLY A 593 32.58 18.88 31.95
N VAL A 594 33.92 18.79 31.98
CA VAL A 594 34.68 17.68 31.40
C VAL A 594 34.55 16.41 32.25
N GLY A 595 34.43 16.53 33.60
CA GLY A 595 34.21 15.38 34.48
C GLY A 595 32.86 14.69 34.28
N ALA A 596 31.79 15.46 34.06
CA ALA A 596 30.45 14.93 33.85
C ALA A 596 30.31 14.15 32.51
N VAL A 597 30.96 14.63 31.44
CA VAL A 597 30.94 13.96 30.15
C VAL A 597 31.68 12.63 30.16
N LEU A 598 32.83 12.56 30.86
CA LEU A 598 33.59 11.31 30.99
C LEU A 598 32.85 10.25 31.84
N LEU A 599 32.06 10.68 32.83
CA LEU A 599 31.27 9.78 33.67
C LEU A 599 30.08 9.16 32.88
N VAL A 600 29.46 9.91 32.01
CA VAL A 600 28.39 9.42 31.11
C VAL A 600 28.96 8.43 30.07
N ILE A 601 30.14 8.70 29.51
CA ILE A 601 30.78 7.78 28.55
C ILE A 601 31.16 6.46 29.22
N MET A 602 31.68 6.49 30.49
CA MET A 602 32.00 5.28 31.24
C MET A 602 30.77 4.45 31.60
N LEU A 603 29.61 5.10 31.89
CA LEU A 603 28.35 4.41 32.13
C LEU A 603 27.81 3.73 30.88
N VAL A 604 27.90 4.36 29.69
CA VAL A 604 27.48 3.77 28.40
C VAL A 604 28.35 2.56 28.04
N ILE A 605 29.67 2.63 28.27
CA ILE A 605 30.59 1.51 28.05
C ILE A 605 30.27 0.33 28.97
N LEU A 606 29.90 0.58 30.24
CA LEU A 606 29.53 -0.47 31.19
C LEU A 606 28.22 -1.17 30.81
N VAL A 607 27.24 -0.46 30.24
CA VAL A 607 25.97 -1.03 29.73
C VAL A 607 26.22 -1.91 28.53
N VAL A 608 27.16 -1.54 27.63
CA VAL A 608 27.47 -2.34 26.43
C VAL A 608 28.23 -3.62 26.77
N ILE A 609 29.06 -3.63 27.84
CA ILE A 609 29.84 -4.82 28.25
C ILE A 609 28.97 -5.85 29.02
N CYS A 610 27.89 -5.43 29.67
CA CYS A 610 27.04 -6.29 30.50
C CYS A 610 25.82 -6.94 29.77
N TRP A 611 25.73 -6.84 28.44
CA TRP A 611 24.62 -7.48 27.73
C TRP A 611 24.97 -8.93 27.34
N PRO A 612 24.27 -9.93 27.88
CA PRO A 612 24.58 -11.32 27.53
C PRO A 612 24.02 -11.73 26.17
N HIS A 613 24.91 -12.22 25.32
CA HIS A 613 24.57 -12.93 24.11
C HIS A 613 24.04 -14.34 24.46
N ASN A 614 22.78 -14.57 24.24
CA ASN A 614 22.22 -15.94 24.19
C ASN A 614 21.54 -16.16 22.83
N SER A 615 22.16 -17.00 22.02
CA SER A 615 21.54 -17.57 20.82
C SER A 615 20.87 -18.89 21.18
N PRO A 616 19.64 -19.16 20.79
CA PRO A 616 19.05 -20.48 20.93
C PRO A 616 19.26 -21.35 19.69
N VAL A 617 19.69 -22.55 19.95
CA VAL A 617 19.88 -23.67 19.02
C VAL A 617 18.50 -24.22 18.58
N LEU A 618 18.30 -24.34 17.28
CA LEU A 618 17.16 -25.01 16.66
C LEU A 618 17.18 -26.52 16.94
N LYS A 619 16.05 -27.04 17.40
CA LYS A 619 15.76 -28.49 17.45
C LYS A 619 14.72 -28.81 16.39
N ASP A 620 15.04 -29.81 15.58
CA ASP A 620 14.17 -30.46 14.59
C ASP A 620 12.88 -31.00 15.20
N VAL A 621 11.75 -30.71 14.56
CA VAL A 621 10.47 -31.35 14.82
C VAL A 621 9.94 -31.96 13.52
N SER A 622 9.68 -33.25 13.59
CA SER A 622 9.21 -34.13 12.55
C SER A 622 7.82 -33.75 12.02
N VAL A 623 7.69 -33.82 10.69
CA VAL A 623 6.46 -33.54 9.94
C VAL A 623 5.52 -34.72 9.98
N ASN A 624 4.31 -34.53 10.50
CA ASN A 624 3.16 -35.40 10.27
C ASN A 624 2.33 -34.90 9.11
N LYS A 625 1.99 -35.76 8.16
CA LYS A 625 1.17 -35.48 6.99
C LYS A 625 -0.29 -35.21 7.38
N PRO A 626 -0.96 -34.20 6.85
CA PRO A 626 -2.40 -34.05 6.95
C PRO A 626 -3.15 -34.70 5.77
N ALA A 627 -4.36 -35.07 6.08
CA ALA A 627 -5.32 -35.71 5.17
C ALA A 627 -5.86 -34.71 4.13
N SER A 628 -6.19 -35.23 2.93
CA SER A 628 -6.71 -34.47 1.82
C SER A 628 -8.13 -33.94 2.07
N ASN A 629 -8.30 -32.61 2.07
CA ASN A 629 -9.60 -31.95 1.97
C ASN A 629 -9.75 -31.31 0.59
N ASN A 630 -10.87 -31.54 -0.06
CA ASN A 630 -11.23 -30.95 -1.35
C ASN A 630 -11.53 -29.45 -1.18
N ILE A 631 -10.55 -28.61 -1.54
CA ILE A 631 -10.71 -27.15 -1.64
C ILE A 631 -10.92 -26.84 -3.12
N HIS A 632 -12.00 -26.13 -3.46
CA HIS A 632 -12.25 -25.66 -4.83
C HIS A 632 -11.31 -24.49 -5.16
N PRO A 633 -10.44 -24.63 -6.18
CA PRO A 633 -9.52 -23.57 -6.58
C PRO A 633 -10.27 -22.42 -7.26
N LYS A 634 -9.86 -21.18 -6.97
CA LYS A 634 -10.46 -19.95 -7.54
C LYS A 634 -9.54 -19.31 -8.56
N LEU A 635 -10.12 -18.81 -9.64
CA LEU A 635 -9.46 -18.08 -10.70
C LEU A 635 -9.41 -16.58 -10.38
N VAL A 636 -8.21 -15.98 -10.43
CA VAL A 636 -8.00 -14.53 -10.38
C VAL A 636 -7.67 -14.03 -11.78
N ILE A 637 -8.47 -13.08 -12.26
CA ILE A 637 -8.35 -12.52 -13.61
C ILE A 637 -7.67 -11.16 -13.51
N LEU A 638 -6.54 -10.99 -14.22
CA LEU A 638 -5.79 -9.74 -14.28
C LEU A 638 -6.21 -8.87 -15.46
N HIS A 639 -6.81 -9.47 -16.51
CA HIS A 639 -7.22 -8.75 -17.72
C HIS A 639 -8.61 -9.14 -18.19
N MET A 640 -9.36 -8.16 -18.76
CA MET A 640 -10.76 -8.29 -19.15
C MET A 640 -11.06 -9.39 -20.17
N ASN A 641 -10.09 -9.91 -20.90
CA ASN A 641 -10.30 -10.94 -21.92
C ASN A 641 -10.83 -12.27 -21.34
N MET A 642 -10.65 -12.52 -20.03
CA MET A 642 -11.11 -13.72 -19.34
C MET A 642 -12.29 -13.49 -18.38
N ALA A 643 -12.80 -12.27 -18.25
CA ALA A 643 -13.78 -11.88 -17.23
C ALA A 643 -15.12 -12.66 -17.27
N LEU A 644 -15.37 -13.42 -18.32
CA LEU A 644 -16.58 -14.24 -18.50
C LEU A 644 -16.42 -15.70 -18.04
N TYR A 645 -15.23 -16.11 -17.58
CA TYR A 645 -14.94 -17.49 -17.24
C TYR A 645 -14.64 -17.67 -15.76
N VAL A 646 -15.17 -18.73 -15.16
CA VAL A 646 -14.83 -19.19 -13.82
C VAL A 646 -13.86 -20.39 -13.91
N TYR A 647 -13.16 -20.69 -12.83
CA TYR A 647 -12.19 -21.79 -12.75
C TYR A 647 -12.76 -23.12 -13.27
N ASP A 648 -14.02 -23.46 -12.89
CA ASP A 648 -14.68 -24.69 -13.28
C ASP A 648 -14.94 -24.78 -14.78
N ASP A 649 -15.14 -23.66 -15.48
CA ASP A 649 -15.28 -23.64 -16.93
C ASP A 649 -13.99 -24.03 -17.61
N ILE A 650 -12.85 -23.49 -17.13
CA ILE A 650 -11.52 -23.84 -17.64
C ILE A 650 -11.22 -25.30 -17.39
N MET A 651 -11.51 -25.83 -16.18
CA MET A 651 -11.34 -27.23 -15.85
C MET A 651 -12.21 -28.15 -16.70
N ARG A 652 -13.47 -27.76 -16.96
CA ARG A 652 -14.34 -28.52 -17.89
C ARG A 652 -13.83 -28.52 -19.32
N MET A 653 -13.37 -27.39 -19.84
CA MET A 653 -12.86 -27.25 -21.22
C MET A 653 -11.54 -28.01 -21.41
N THR A 654 -10.74 -28.17 -20.38
CA THR A 654 -9.48 -28.92 -20.39
C THR A 654 -9.62 -30.35 -19.81
N GLU A 655 -10.85 -30.80 -19.52
CA GLU A 655 -11.11 -32.12 -18.87
C GLU A 655 -10.20 -32.32 -17.63
N ASN A 656 -10.19 -31.35 -16.74
CA ASN A 656 -9.33 -31.30 -15.55
C ASN A 656 -7.83 -31.34 -15.86
N LEU A 657 -7.40 -30.58 -16.86
CA LEU A 657 -6.02 -30.53 -17.35
C LEU A 657 -5.52 -31.92 -17.81
N SER A 658 -6.32 -32.56 -18.66
CA SER A 658 -6.01 -33.87 -19.26
C SER A 658 -4.77 -33.76 -20.15
N GLU A 659 -3.99 -34.85 -20.23
CA GLU A 659 -2.76 -34.99 -21.02
C GLU A 659 -2.93 -34.62 -22.50
N LYS A 660 -4.11 -34.76 -23.07
CA LYS A 660 -4.39 -34.41 -24.47
C LYS A 660 -4.28 -32.93 -24.80
N TYR A 661 -4.35 -32.07 -23.77
CA TYR A 661 -4.22 -30.60 -23.91
C TYR A 661 -2.82 -30.10 -23.64
N ILE A 662 -1.86 -30.98 -23.31
CA ILE A 662 -0.48 -30.61 -23.04
C ILE A 662 0.19 -30.12 -24.34
N ILE A 663 0.82 -28.93 -24.23
CA ILE A 663 1.59 -28.32 -25.30
C ILE A 663 3.08 -28.22 -24.96
N GLY A 664 3.48 -28.44 -23.70
CA GLY A 664 4.87 -28.40 -23.31
C GLY A 664 5.10 -28.93 -21.88
N TYR A 665 6.32 -29.41 -21.65
CA TYR A 665 6.83 -29.82 -20.33
C TYR A 665 8.04 -28.98 -19.96
N GLY A 666 8.08 -28.46 -18.75
CA GLY A 666 9.24 -27.84 -18.12
C GLY A 666 9.72 -28.65 -16.92
N ALA A 667 10.87 -28.24 -16.36
CA ALA A 667 11.46 -28.90 -15.19
C ALA A 667 10.55 -28.78 -13.94
N SER A 668 9.86 -27.65 -13.78
CA SER A 668 9.00 -27.30 -12.63
C SER A 668 7.51 -27.21 -12.99
N SER A 669 7.12 -27.35 -14.29
CA SER A 669 5.77 -27.08 -14.75
C SER A 669 5.36 -27.87 -15.97
N THR A 670 4.03 -27.98 -16.17
CA THR A 670 3.41 -28.49 -17.41
C THR A 670 2.54 -27.38 -17.99
N VAL A 671 2.58 -27.19 -19.31
CA VAL A 671 1.80 -26.18 -20.02
C VAL A 671 0.69 -26.84 -20.85
N TYR A 672 -0.53 -26.34 -20.68
CA TYR A 672 -1.74 -26.82 -21.36
C TYR A 672 -2.33 -25.75 -22.24
N ARG A 673 -3.00 -26.14 -23.32
CA ARG A 673 -3.80 -25.24 -24.15
C ARG A 673 -5.26 -25.31 -23.74
N CYS A 674 -5.94 -24.15 -23.67
CA CYS A 674 -7.38 -24.06 -23.47
C CYS A 674 -8.00 -23.14 -24.53
N ASP A 675 -8.92 -23.67 -25.32
CA ASP A 675 -9.65 -22.91 -26.34
C ASP A 675 -10.93 -22.34 -25.72
N LEU A 676 -10.92 -21.03 -25.46
CA LEU A 676 -12.04 -20.29 -24.88
C LEU A 676 -13.11 -19.95 -25.93
N LYS A 677 -14.41 -20.11 -25.61
CA LYS A 677 -15.50 -19.70 -26.51
C LYS A 677 -15.54 -18.18 -26.62
N ASN A 678 -15.51 -17.64 -27.82
CA ASN A 678 -15.55 -16.20 -28.16
C ASN A 678 -14.35 -15.36 -27.65
N CYS A 679 -13.25 -16.00 -27.25
CA CYS A 679 -12.00 -15.35 -26.84
C CYS A 679 -10.81 -16.02 -27.54
N LYS A 680 -9.64 -15.37 -27.47
CA LYS A 680 -8.37 -15.99 -27.89
C LYS A 680 -8.08 -17.21 -27.00
N PRO A 681 -7.46 -18.28 -27.56
CA PRO A 681 -7.01 -19.40 -26.75
C PRO A 681 -5.96 -18.94 -25.74
N ILE A 682 -5.90 -19.64 -24.61
CA ILE A 682 -4.92 -19.37 -23.53
C ILE A 682 -3.99 -20.56 -23.32
N ALA A 683 -2.80 -20.28 -22.80
CA ALA A 683 -1.86 -21.26 -22.31
C ALA A 683 -1.92 -21.28 -20.78
N ILE A 684 -2.07 -22.48 -20.20
CA ILE A 684 -2.15 -22.68 -18.75
C ILE A 684 -0.86 -23.34 -18.29
N LYS A 685 -0.01 -22.60 -17.57
CA LYS A 685 1.21 -23.15 -16.94
C LYS A 685 0.87 -23.63 -15.53
N LYS A 686 0.92 -24.95 -15.32
CA LYS A 686 0.71 -25.60 -14.01
C LYS A 686 2.05 -25.92 -13.38
N LEU A 687 2.36 -25.30 -12.24
CA LEU A 687 3.54 -25.59 -11.46
C LEU A 687 3.34 -26.82 -10.56
N TYR A 688 4.38 -27.65 -10.38
CA TYR A 688 4.30 -28.88 -9.57
C TYR A 688 4.29 -28.57 -8.08
N ALA A 689 3.23 -28.95 -7.36
CA ALA A 689 3.08 -28.70 -5.93
C ALA A 689 4.19 -29.29 -5.05
N HIS A 690 4.84 -30.34 -5.50
CA HIS A 690 5.89 -31.06 -4.75
C HIS A 690 7.32 -30.57 -5.08
N TYR A 691 7.48 -29.60 -5.97
CA TYR A 691 8.78 -29.03 -6.29
C TYR A 691 9.14 -27.92 -5.29
N PRO A 692 10.28 -28.03 -4.55
CA PRO A 692 10.56 -27.13 -3.41
C PRO A 692 10.66 -25.63 -3.76
N GLN A 693 10.90 -25.31 -5.04
CA GLN A 693 11.04 -23.93 -5.52
C GLN A 693 9.82 -23.43 -6.28
N SER A 694 8.78 -24.24 -6.49
CA SER A 694 7.63 -23.90 -7.34
C SER A 694 6.84 -22.67 -6.85
N LEU A 695 6.72 -22.51 -5.53
CA LEU A 695 6.06 -21.33 -4.97
C LEU A 695 6.85 -20.07 -5.26
N LYS A 696 8.16 -20.10 -5.08
CA LYS A 696 9.04 -18.97 -5.35
C LYS A 696 9.13 -18.61 -6.83
N GLU A 697 9.11 -19.61 -7.72
CA GLU A 697 9.02 -19.39 -9.16
C GLU A 697 7.69 -18.75 -9.54
N PHE A 698 6.57 -19.22 -8.94
CA PHE A 698 5.24 -18.63 -9.13
C PHE A 698 5.21 -17.15 -8.67
N GLU A 699 5.73 -16.88 -7.46
CA GLU A 699 5.82 -15.52 -6.90
C GLU A 699 6.64 -14.60 -7.80
N THR A 700 7.85 -15.04 -8.17
CA THR A 700 8.75 -14.25 -9.03
C THR A 700 8.12 -13.95 -10.39
N GLU A 701 7.44 -14.93 -10.98
CA GLU A 701 6.79 -14.77 -12.30
C GLU A 701 5.60 -13.83 -12.21
N LEU A 702 4.80 -13.93 -11.14
CA LEU A 702 3.66 -13.04 -10.88
C LEU A 702 4.11 -11.60 -10.61
N GLU A 703 5.13 -11.41 -9.78
CA GLU A 703 5.71 -10.09 -9.48
C GLU A 703 6.31 -9.39 -10.71
N THR A 704 6.92 -10.16 -11.61
CA THR A 704 7.60 -9.62 -12.78
C THR A 704 6.63 -9.33 -13.91
N VAL A 705 5.91 -10.37 -14.40
CA VAL A 705 5.06 -10.26 -15.60
C VAL A 705 3.68 -9.70 -15.28
N GLY A 706 3.21 -9.83 -14.03
CA GLY A 706 1.91 -9.29 -13.62
C GLY A 706 1.86 -7.76 -13.66
N SER A 707 3.01 -7.08 -13.55
CA SER A 707 3.12 -5.62 -13.47
C SER A 707 3.57 -4.93 -14.77
N ILE A 708 4.04 -5.67 -15.78
CA ILE A 708 4.62 -5.09 -17.00
C ILE A 708 3.88 -5.52 -18.25
N LYS A 709 3.82 -4.63 -19.25
CA LYS A 709 3.21 -4.91 -20.56
C LYS A 709 4.10 -4.38 -21.66
N HIS A 710 4.49 -5.26 -22.55
CA HIS A 710 5.21 -4.89 -23.76
C HIS A 710 4.83 -5.84 -24.90
N ARG A 711 4.81 -5.34 -26.15
CA ARG A 711 4.40 -6.13 -27.30
C ARG A 711 5.25 -7.40 -27.52
N ASN A 712 6.51 -7.41 -27.06
CA ASN A 712 7.43 -8.53 -27.19
C ASN A 712 7.63 -9.30 -25.86
N LEU A 713 6.66 -9.20 -24.93
CA LEU A 713 6.58 -10.02 -23.73
C LEU A 713 5.25 -10.78 -23.73
N VAL A 714 5.25 -12.00 -23.22
CA VAL A 714 4.02 -12.79 -23.07
C VAL A 714 3.14 -12.16 -22.00
N SER A 715 1.87 -11.93 -22.31
CA SER A 715 0.91 -11.29 -21.39
C SER A 715 0.29 -12.30 -20.44
N LEU A 716 0.43 -12.04 -19.12
CA LEU A 716 -0.25 -12.80 -18.07
C LEU A 716 -1.71 -12.34 -17.97
N GLN A 717 -2.66 -13.25 -18.20
CA GLN A 717 -4.10 -12.96 -18.19
C GLN A 717 -4.74 -13.17 -16.82
N GLY A 718 -4.16 -14.06 -16.02
CA GLY A 718 -4.66 -14.37 -14.69
C GLY A 718 -3.85 -15.49 -14.02
N TYR A 719 -4.28 -15.88 -12.84
CA TYR A 719 -3.68 -16.98 -12.10
C TYR A 719 -4.71 -17.70 -11.23
N SER A 720 -4.39 -18.90 -10.76
CA SER A 720 -5.20 -19.61 -9.77
C SER A 720 -4.31 -20.40 -8.82
N LEU A 721 -4.70 -20.42 -7.56
CA LEU A 721 -4.09 -21.28 -6.55
C LEU A 721 -4.87 -22.57 -6.42
N SER A 722 -4.16 -23.69 -6.44
CA SER A 722 -4.75 -25.00 -6.27
C SER A 722 -3.86 -25.88 -5.38
N PRO A 723 -4.45 -26.71 -4.50
CA PRO A 723 -3.68 -27.68 -3.72
C PRO A 723 -2.92 -28.69 -4.58
N SER A 724 -3.37 -28.90 -5.84
CA SER A 724 -2.73 -29.77 -6.83
C SER A 724 -1.65 -29.06 -7.67
N GLY A 725 -1.31 -27.79 -7.38
CA GLY A 725 -0.34 -26.95 -8.08
C GLY A 725 -0.93 -25.64 -8.55
N ASN A 726 -0.14 -24.56 -8.45
CA ASN A 726 -0.54 -23.21 -8.86
C ASN A 726 -0.60 -23.09 -10.39
N LEU A 727 -1.54 -22.29 -10.90
CA LEU A 727 -1.77 -22.10 -12.32
C LEU A 727 -1.51 -20.65 -12.70
N LEU A 728 -0.82 -20.44 -13.83
CA LEU A 728 -0.66 -19.13 -14.49
C LEU A 728 -1.30 -19.21 -15.87
N PHE A 729 -2.04 -18.19 -16.28
CA PHE A 729 -2.79 -18.13 -17.52
C PHE A 729 -2.20 -17.07 -18.43
N TYR A 730 -1.74 -17.47 -19.63
CA TYR A 730 -1.08 -16.61 -20.60
C TYR A 730 -1.83 -16.59 -21.93
N ASP A 731 -1.55 -15.58 -22.74
CA ASP A 731 -1.94 -15.62 -24.15
C ASP A 731 -1.27 -16.83 -24.82
N TYR A 732 -2.02 -17.57 -25.63
CA TYR A 732 -1.50 -18.70 -26.38
C TYR A 732 -0.76 -18.22 -27.63
N MET A 733 0.45 -18.73 -27.86
CA MET A 733 1.29 -18.41 -29.00
C MET A 733 1.23 -19.53 -30.03
N GLU A 734 0.63 -19.22 -31.19
CA GLU A 734 0.19 -20.22 -32.18
C GLU A 734 1.35 -20.98 -32.85
N ASN A 735 2.52 -20.33 -33.00
CA ASN A 735 3.70 -20.93 -33.62
C ASN A 735 4.66 -21.61 -32.62
N GLY A 736 4.31 -21.64 -31.30
CA GLY A 736 5.12 -22.31 -30.27
C GLY A 736 6.43 -21.60 -29.99
N SER A 737 7.47 -22.33 -29.56
CA SER A 737 8.76 -21.75 -29.23
C SER A 737 9.70 -21.68 -30.46
N LEU A 738 10.63 -20.73 -30.45
CA LEU A 738 11.70 -20.64 -31.44
C LEU A 738 12.53 -21.94 -31.52
N TRP A 739 12.74 -22.59 -30.36
CA TRP A 739 13.43 -23.89 -30.30
C TRP A 739 12.71 -24.96 -31.12
N ASP A 740 11.38 -25.04 -31.01
CA ASP A 740 10.59 -26.07 -31.70
C ASP A 740 10.66 -25.91 -33.22
N ILE A 741 10.78 -24.65 -33.71
CA ILE A 741 10.91 -24.37 -35.13
C ILE A 741 12.32 -24.69 -35.66
N LEU A 742 13.36 -24.26 -34.92
CA LEU A 742 14.75 -24.44 -35.35
C LEU A 742 15.22 -25.90 -35.31
N HIS A 743 14.78 -26.64 -34.26
CA HIS A 743 15.29 -27.97 -33.93
C HIS A 743 14.29 -29.12 -34.11
N ALA A 744 13.16 -28.90 -34.82
CA ALA A 744 12.22 -29.95 -35.16
C ALA A 744 12.84 -31.01 -36.05
N ALA A 745 12.36 -32.27 -35.91
CA ALA A 745 12.76 -33.35 -36.79
C ALA A 745 12.47 -33.01 -38.26
N SER A 746 13.34 -33.40 -39.18
CA SER A 746 13.35 -33.03 -40.59
C SER A 746 11.99 -33.16 -41.33
N SER A 747 11.10 -34.07 -40.89
CA SER A 747 9.75 -34.25 -41.50
C SER A 747 8.72 -33.20 -41.06
N LYS A 748 9.00 -32.41 -40.01
CA LYS A 748 8.11 -31.38 -39.43
C LYS A 748 8.73 -29.98 -39.42
N LYS A 749 9.95 -29.81 -39.94
CA LYS A 749 10.68 -28.54 -39.90
C LYS A 749 9.96 -27.53 -40.82
N LYS A 750 9.41 -26.44 -40.25
CA LYS A 750 8.94 -25.29 -40.99
C LYS A 750 10.17 -24.49 -41.43
N LYS A 751 10.25 -24.15 -42.76
CA LYS A 751 11.31 -23.28 -43.22
C LYS A 751 11.16 -21.87 -42.69
N LEU A 752 12.21 -21.34 -42.07
CA LEU A 752 12.25 -19.98 -41.56
C LEU A 752 13.22 -19.18 -42.46
N ASP A 753 12.70 -18.26 -43.25
CA ASP A 753 13.49 -17.41 -44.13
C ASP A 753 14.30 -16.35 -43.37
N TRP A 754 15.18 -15.65 -44.05
CA TRP A 754 16.06 -14.64 -43.47
C TRP A 754 15.26 -13.48 -42.83
N GLU A 755 14.21 -12.98 -43.49
CA GLU A 755 13.42 -11.85 -43.00
C GLU A 755 12.68 -12.19 -41.72
N ALA A 756 12.10 -13.40 -41.62
CA ALA A 756 11.47 -13.88 -40.39
C ALA A 756 12.47 -14.04 -39.24
N ARG A 757 13.67 -14.55 -39.49
CA ARG A 757 14.74 -14.67 -38.47
C ARG A 757 15.19 -13.32 -37.95
N LEU A 758 15.35 -12.31 -38.82
CA LEU A 758 15.66 -10.94 -38.41
C LEU A 758 14.53 -10.32 -37.57
N LYS A 759 13.27 -10.52 -37.99
CA LYS A 759 12.10 -10.04 -37.25
C LYS A 759 12.03 -10.65 -35.84
N ILE A 760 12.25 -11.96 -35.71
CA ILE A 760 12.28 -12.67 -34.42
C ILE A 760 13.45 -12.14 -33.56
N ALA A 761 14.63 -11.97 -34.14
CA ALA A 761 15.77 -11.41 -33.42
C ALA A 761 15.46 -9.99 -32.90
N LEU A 762 14.93 -9.11 -33.75
CA LEU A 762 14.57 -7.74 -33.38
C LEU A 762 13.54 -7.71 -32.26
N GLY A 763 12.44 -8.48 -32.37
CA GLY A 763 11.40 -8.52 -31.35
C GLY A 763 11.92 -8.98 -29.97
N ALA A 764 12.72 -10.05 -29.94
CA ALA A 764 13.35 -10.51 -28.70
C ALA A 764 14.31 -9.47 -28.10
N ALA A 765 15.10 -8.76 -28.94
CA ALA A 765 15.98 -7.68 -28.50
C ALA A 765 15.19 -6.50 -27.91
N GLN A 766 14.08 -6.11 -28.52
CA GLN A 766 13.20 -5.04 -28.03
C GLN A 766 12.55 -5.41 -26.69
N GLY A 767 12.11 -6.67 -26.51
CA GLY A 767 11.62 -7.18 -25.23
C GLY A 767 12.66 -7.09 -24.12
N LEU A 768 13.92 -7.50 -24.39
CA LEU A 768 15.03 -7.39 -23.42
C LEU A 768 15.42 -5.92 -23.16
N ALA A 769 15.42 -5.08 -24.17
CA ALA A 769 15.71 -3.65 -24.03
C ALA A 769 14.69 -2.97 -23.09
N TYR A 770 13.43 -3.29 -23.23
CA TYR A 770 12.36 -2.83 -22.33
C TYR A 770 12.63 -3.25 -20.86
N LEU A 771 12.94 -4.53 -20.62
CA LEU A 771 13.24 -5.04 -19.27
C LEU A 771 14.45 -4.35 -18.63
N HIS A 772 15.49 -4.10 -19.41
CA HIS A 772 16.76 -3.56 -18.91
C HIS A 772 16.78 -2.05 -18.73
N HIS A 773 16.00 -1.29 -19.52
CA HIS A 773 16.16 0.15 -19.61
C HIS A 773 14.88 0.94 -19.33
N GLU A 774 13.68 0.37 -19.53
CA GLU A 774 12.40 1.06 -19.36
C GLU A 774 11.67 0.62 -18.08
N CYS A 775 11.98 -0.58 -17.54
CA CYS A 775 11.47 -1.01 -16.25
C CYS A 775 12.19 -0.36 -15.08
N SER A 776 11.45 0.01 -14.03
CA SER A 776 12.01 0.52 -12.78
C SER A 776 11.36 -0.21 -11.58
N PRO A 777 12.12 -1.06 -10.88
CA PRO A 777 13.53 -1.42 -11.05
C PRO A 777 13.80 -2.20 -12.35
N ARG A 778 15.07 -2.15 -12.84
CA ARG A 778 15.48 -2.94 -14.01
C ARG A 778 15.28 -4.43 -13.74
N ILE A 779 14.85 -5.18 -14.74
CA ILE A 779 14.59 -6.62 -14.64
C ILE A 779 15.61 -7.38 -15.49
N ILE A 780 16.29 -8.35 -14.87
CA ILE A 780 17.19 -9.30 -15.51
C ILE A 780 16.42 -10.61 -15.67
N HIS A 781 16.29 -11.12 -16.88
CA HIS A 781 15.52 -12.32 -17.19
C HIS A 781 16.14 -13.61 -16.66
N ARG A 782 17.46 -13.76 -16.77
CA ARG A 782 18.32 -14.89 -16.29
C ARG A 782 18.17 -16.22 -17.04
N ASP A 783 17.12 -16.40 -17.85
CA ASP A 783 16.92 -17.64 -18.63
C ASP A 783 16.54 -17.34 -20.08
N VAL A 784 17.30 -16.41 -20.71
CA VAL A 784 17.15 -16.10 -22.13
C VAL A 784 17.63 -17.26 -22.97
N LYS A 785 16.70 -17.93 -23.66
CA LYS A 785 16.95 -19.10 -24.53
C LYS A 785 15.87 -19.24 -25.58
N SER A 786 16.13 -19.96 -26.67
CA SER A 786 15.18 -20.15 -27.76
C SER A 786 13.87 -20.87 -27.36
N LYS A 787 13.87 -21.67 -26.26
CA LYS A 787 12.63 -22.27 -25.70
C LYS A 787 11.73 -21.23 -25.02
N ASN A 788 12.30 -20.15 -24.53
CA ASN A 788 11.57 -19.08 -23.83
C ASN A 788 11.24 -17.88 -24.73
N ILE A 789 11.51 -18.00 -26.05
CA ILE A 789 11.07 -17.06 -27.08
C ILE A 789 9.91 -17.72 -27.82
N LEU A 790 8.69 -17.26 -27.54
CA LEU A 790 7.46 -17.77 -28.15
C LEU A 790 7.07 -16.90 -29.35
N LEU A 791 6.42 -17.52 -30.32
CA LEU A 791 6.07 -16.89 -31.59
C LEU A 791 4.55 -16.89 -31.78
N ASP A 792 4.00 -15.73 -32.05
CA ASP A 792 2.59 -15.60 -32.38
C ASP A 792 2.30 -16.02 -33.83
N LYS A 793 1.04 -15.89 -34.28
CA LYS A 793 0.60 -16.25 -35.63
C LYS A 793 1.36 -15.52 -36.76
N ASP A 794 1.88 -14.30 -36.45
CA ASP A 794 2.58 -13.43 -37.40
C ASP A 794 4.13 -13.51 -37.28
N TYR A 795 4.62 -14.53 -36.53
CA TYR A 795 6.04 -14.73 -36.18
C TYR A 795 6.65 -13.55 -35.42
N GLU A 796 5.84 -12.78 -34.66
CA GLU A 796 6.34 -11.81 -33.71
C GLU A 796 6.88 -12.55 -32.47
N ALA A 797 8.04 -12.14 -31.98
CA ALA A 797 8.68 -12.79 -30.83
C ALA A 797 8.19 -12.21 -29.50
N HIS A 798 7.91 -13.11 -28.53
CA HIS A 798 7.48 -12.77 -27.19
C HIS A 798 8.35 -13.54 -26.17
N LEU A 799 9.01 -12.83 -25.27
CA LEU A 799 9.76 -13.44 -24.17
C LEU A 799 8.81 -13.99 -23.12
N ALA A 800 9.11 -15.18 -22.60
CA ALA A 800 8.30 -15.93 -21.65
C ALA A 800 9.17 -16.57 -20.56
N ASP A 801 8.56 -17.11 -19.50
CA ASP A 801 9.15 -17.85 -18.38
C ASP A 801 10.06 -16.98 -17.50
N PHE A 802 9.43 -16.15 -16.69
CA PHE A 802 10.08 -15.22 -15.74
C PHE A 802 10.26 -15.80 -14.33
N GLY A 803 10.07 -17.09 -14.13
CA GLY A 803 10.11 -17.78 -12.84
C GLY A 803 11.41 -17.61 -12.05
N ILE A 804 12.52 -17.29 -12.73
CA ILE A 804 13.82 -17.01 -12.10
C ILE A 804 14.36 -15.59 -12.37
N ALA A 805 13.52 -14.68 -12.88
CA ALA A 805 13.90 -13.30 -13.14
C ALA A 805 14.34 -12.56 -11.86
N LYS A 806 15.07 -11.47 -11.98
CA LYS A 806 15.57 -10.71 -10.84
C LYS A 806 15.51 -9.21 -11.06
N SER A 807 14.87 -8.50 -10.15
CA SER A 807 14.88 -7.04 -10.12
C SER A 807 16.21 -6.48 -9.62
N LEU A 808 16.75 -5.47 -10.30
CA LEU A 808 17.99 -4.78 -9.95
C LEU A 808 17.70 -3.32 -9.62
N CYS A 809 17.93 -2.93 -8.35
CA CYS A 809 17.78 -1.54 -7.93
C CYS A 809 18.67 -0.59 -8.75
N VAL A 810 18.14 0.59 -9.08
CA VAL A 810 18.79 1.63 -9.92
C VAL A 810 20.18 2.02 -9.41
N SER A 811 20.41 1.96 -8.10
CA SER A 811 21.70 2.29 -7.46
C SER A 811 22.76 1.18 -7.54
N LYS A 812 22.42 -0.03 -8.01
CA LYS A 812 23.32 -1.18 -8.06
C LYS A 812 23.70 -1.52 -9.50
N THR A 813 24.98 -1.79 -9.73
CA THR A 813 25.50 -2.23 -11.01
C THR A 813 25.42 -3.75 -11.22
N HIS A 814 25.23 -4.51 -10.14
CA HIS A 814 25.08 -5.96 -10.14
C HIS A 814 24.44 -6.43 -8.83
N THR A 815 23.94 -7.66 -8.82
CA THR A 815 23.46 -8.35 -7.60
C THR A 815 24.10 -9.73 -7.49
N SER A 816 24.39 -10.19 -6.27
CA SER A 816 24.91 -11.55 -6.02
C SER A 816 23.73 -12.51 -5.79
N THR A 817 23.77 -13.68 -6.45
CA THR A 817 22.70 -14.67 -6.36
C THR A 817 23.24 -16.06 -6.76
N TYR A 818 22.54 -17.12 -6.39
CA TYR A 818 22.88 -18.46 -6.89
C TYR A 818 22.85 -18.48 -8.42
N VAL A 819 23.81 -19.19 -9.02
CA VAL A 819 23.85 -19.37 -10.46
C VAL A 819 22.67 -20.22 -10.90
N MET A 820 21.82 -19.64 -11.75
CA MET A 820 20.63 -20.25 -12.32
C MET A 820 20.57 -19.92 -13.80
N GLY A 821 19.86 -20.74 -14.57
CA GLY A 821 19.72 -20.61 -16.02
C GLY A 821 19.97 -21.94 -16.74
N THR A 822 19.94 -21.93 -18.07
CA THR A 822 20.05 -23.11 -18.92
C THR A 822 21.49 -23.28 -19.44
N ILE A 823 22.09 -24.48 -19.28
CA ILE A 823 23.44 -24.81 -19.78
C ILE A 823 23.53 -24.51 -21.27
N GLY A 824 24.61 -23.88 -21.68
CA GLY A 824 24.82 -23.41 -23.06
C GLY A 824 24.50 -21.95 -23.28
N TYR A 825 23.67 -21.32 -22.43
CA TYR A 825 23.32 -19.89 -22.50
C TYR A 825 23.85 -19.09 -21.32
N ILE A 826 24.30 -19.75 -20.23
CA ILE A 826 24.76 -19.07 -19.02
C ILE A 826 26.04 -18.30 -19.31
N ASP A 827 26.07 -17.01 -18.94
CA ASP A 827 27.24 -16.15 -18.99
C ASP A 827 28.41 -16.75 -18.16
N PRO A 828 29.57 -16.97 -18.75
CA PRO A 828 30.72 -17.55 -18.03
C PRO A 828 31.19 -16.71 -16.84
N GLU A 829 31.09 -15.39 -16.90
CA GLU A 829 31.44 -14.51 -15.78
C GLU A 829 30.41 -14.62 -14.64
N TYR A 830 29.14 -14.68 -14.96
CA TYR A 830 28.09 -14.94 -13.96
C TYR A 830 28.26 -16.32 -13.32
N ALA A 831 28.55 -17.36 -14.11
CA ALA A 831 28.81 -18.72 -13.59
C ALA A 831 30.00 -18.75 -12.61
N ARG A 832 31.05 -17.93 -12.87
CA ARG A 832 32.26 -17.88 -12.05
C ARG A 832 32.13 -17.02 -10.80
N THR A 833 31.44 -15.90 -10.87
CA THR A 833 31.42 -14.87 -9.82
C THR A 833 30.14 -14.83 -8.99
N SER A 834 29.08 -15.52 -9.44
CA SER A 834 27.71 -15.42 -8.88
C SER A 834 27.15 -13.98 -8.88
N ARG A 835 27.77 -13.05 -9.63
CA ARG A 835 27.33 -11.68 -9.82
C ARG A 835 26.63 -11.54 -11.16
N ILE A 836 25.37 -11.08 -11.12
CA ILE A 836 24.55 -10.91 -12.32
C ILE A 836 24.20 -9.44 -12.55
N ASN A 837 24.15 -9.06 -13.81
CA ASN A 837 23.65 -7.78 -14.30
C ASN A 837 22.98 -7.98 -15.68
N GLU A 838 22.48 -6.89 -16.29
CA GLU A 838 21.83 -6.91 -17.59
C GLU A 838 22.73 -7.49 -18.72
N LYS A 839 24.04 -7.40 -18.59
CA LYS A 839 24.99 -7.92 -19.59
C LYS A 839 25.04 -9.45 -19.64
N SER A 840 24.51 -10.11 -18.60
CA SER A 840 24.38 -11.57 -18.59
C SER A 840 23.25 -12.03 -19.54
N ASP A 841 22.13 -11.32 -19.61
CA ASP A 841 21.06 -11.58 -20.58
C ASP A 841 21.56 -11.28 -22.02
N VAL A 842 22.40 -10.25 -22.20
CA VAL A 842 23.02 -9.94 -23.49
C VAL A 842 23.88 -11.10 -24.00
N TYR A 843 24.65 -11.75 -23.11
CA TYR A 843 25.41 -12.95 -23.45
C TYR A 843 24.51 -14.08 -23.93
N SER A 844 23.47 -14.40 -23.13
CA SER A 844 22.49 -15.45 -23.47
C SER A 844 21.80 -15.17 -24.80
N TYR A 845 21.45 -13.89 -25.03
CA TYR A 845 20.86 -13.45 -26.29
C TYR A 845 21.85 -13.59 -27.47
N GLY A 846 23.13 -13.34 -27.27
CA GLY A 846 24.19 -13.62 -28.25
C GLY A 846 24.17 -15.08 -28.71
N ILE A 847 23.98 -16.02 -27.78
CA ILE A 847 23.89 -17.46 -28.12
C ILE A 847 22.59 -17.74 -28.93
N VAL A 848 21.48 -17.09 -28.60
CA VAL A 848 20.24 -17.20 -29.40
C VAL A 848 20.46 -16.68 -30.84
N LEU A 849 21.18 -15.61 -31.04
CA LEU A 849 21.53 -15.13 -32.36
C LEU A 849 22.38 -16.17 -33.15
N LEU A 850 23.32 -16.87 -32.50
CA LEU A 850 24.06 -17.94 -33.14
C LEU A 850 23.19 -19.13 -33.51
N GLU A 851 22.16 -19.50 -32.68
CA GLU A 851 21.17 -20.50 -33.05
C GLU A 851 20.36 -20.08 -34.28
N LEU A 852 19.88 -18.81 -34.32
CA LEU A 852 19.13 -18.28 -35.46
C LEU A 852 19.95 -18.28 -36.76
N LEU A 853 21.27 -18.04 -36.68
CA LEU A 853 22.14 -17.99 -37.84
C LEU A 853 22.55 -19.37 -38.38
N THR A 854 22.71 -20.35 -37.47
CA THR A 854 23.25 -21.66 -37.81
C THR A 854 22.26 -22.80 -37.85
N GLY A 855 21.07 -22.61 -37.19
CA GLY A 855 20.13 -23.71 -36.96
C GLY A 855 20.66 -24.81 -36.04
N LYS A 856 21.82 -24.62 -35.39
CA LYS A 856 22.50 -25.62 -34.53
C LYS A 856 22.10 -25.36 -33.05
N LYS A 857 22.12 -26.45 -32.25
CA LYS A 857 21.85 -26.36 -30.79
C LYS A 857 23.04 -25.71 -30.07
N PRO A 858 22.83 -25.00 -28.96
CA PRO A 858 23.88 -24.34 -28.17
C PRO A 858 24.90 -25.31 -27.59
N VAL A 859 24.46 -26.50 -27.20
CA VAL A 859 25.30 -27.63 -26.78
C VAL A 859 24.73 -28.88 -27.44
N ASP A 860 25.64 -29.65 -28.10
CA ASP A 860 25.37 -30.95 -28.66
C ASP A 860 26.39 -31.94 -28.10
N ASP A 861 26.19 -33.23 -28.27
CA ASP A 861 27.07 -34.30 -27.74
C ASP A 861 28.52 -34.15 -28.14
N GLU A 862 28.80 -33.47 -29.26
CA GLU A 862 30.13 -33.32 -29.81
C GLU A 862 30.79 -31.92 -29.62
N CYS A 863 29.99 -30.83 -29.43
CA CYS A 863 30.61 -29.49 -29.30
C CYS A 863 29.65 -28.43 -28.71
N ASN A 864 30.26 -27.34 -28.21
CA ASN A 864 29.61 -26.10 -27.81
C ASN A 864 29.54 -25.12 -28.99
N LEU A 865 28.32 -24.63 -29.34
CA LEU A 865 28.11 -23.75 -30.50
C LEU A 865 28.97 -22.48 -30.45
N HIS A 866 29.07 -21.84 -29.28
CA HIS A 866 29.88 -20.63 -29.13
C HIS A 866 31.38 -20.90 -29.42
N HIS A 867 31.93 -22.01 -28.93
CA HIS A 867 33.30 -22.43 -29.22
C HIS A 867 33.51 -22.76 -30.69
N LEU A 868 32.59 -23.44 -31.33
CA LEU A 868 32.64 -23.74 -32.77
C LEU A 868 32.70 -22.45 -33.60
N ILE A 869 31.81 -21.48 -33.29
CA ILE A 869 31.76 -20.23 -34.05
C ILE A 869 33.00 -19.37 -33.81
N LEU A 870 33.57 -19.34 -32.60
CA LEU A 870 34.82 -18.65 -32.33
C LEU A 870 36.01 -19.27 -33.12
N SER A 871 36.10 -20.58 -33.19
CA SER A 871 37.13 -21.25 -34.00
C SER A 871 36.98 -20.92 -35.47
N LYS A 872 35.76 -21.00 -36.01
CA LYS A 872 35.46 -20.67 -37.41
C LYS A 872 35.67 -19.18 -37.75
N ALA A 873 35.41 -18.29 -36.77
CA ALA A 873 35.71 -16.87 -36.92
C ALA A 873 37.21 -16.59 -36.96
N ALA A 874 38.01 -17.27 -36.15
CA ALA A 874 39.49 -17.19 -36.20
C ALA A 874 40.07 -17.71 -37.52
N GLU A 875 39.44 -18.71 -38.13
CA GLU A 875 39.79 -19.26 -39.46
C GLU A 875 39.24 -18.42 -40.63
N ASN A 876 38.39 -17.38 -40.34
CA ASN A 876 37.65 -16.57 -41.31
C ASN A 876 36.68 -17.39 -42.19
N THR A 877 36.18 -18.53 -41.67
CA THR A 877 35.29 -19.49 -42.36
C THR A 877 33.89 -19.56 -41.69
N VAL A 878 33.51 -18.54 -40.89
CA VAL A 878 32.25 -18.52 -40.13
C VAL A 878 31.00 -18.65 -41.04
N MET A 879 31.08 -18.16 -42.29
CA MET A 879 30.00 -18.25 -43.26
C MET A 879 29.65 -19.68 -43.71
N GLU A 880 30.55 -20.65 -43.51
CA GLU A 880 30.32 -22.09 -43.78
C GLU A 880 29.32 -22.70 -42.76
N THR A 881 29.10 -22.04 -41.65
CA THR A 881 28.19 -22.51 -40.57
C THR A 881 26.77 -22.01 -40.71
N VAL A 882 26.46 -21.15 -41.73
CA VAL A 882 25.14 -20.57 -41.97
C VAL A 882 24.10 -21.66 -42.32
N ASP A 883 22.90 -21.56 -41.72
CA ASP A 883 21.78 -22.45 -42.05
C ASP A 883 21.40 -22.32 -43.53
N GLN A 884 21.13 -23.42 -44.20
CA GLN A 884 20.80 -23.48 -45.61
C GLN A 884 19.54 -22.69 -45.96
N ASP A 885 18.55 -22.67 -45.06
CA ASP A 885 17.34 -21.87 -45.25
C ASP A 885 17.65 -20.35 -45.35
N ILE A 886 18.75 -19.86 -44.71
CA ILE A 886 19.18 -18.48 -44.81
C ILE A 886 19.87 -18.27 -46.16
N THR A 887 20.79 -19.17 -46.56
CA THR A 887 21.52 -19.03 -47.82
C THR A 887 20.60 -19.06 -49.06
N ASP A 888 19.49 -19.79 -48.98
CA ASP A 888 18.48 -19.90 -50.01
C ASP A 888 17.57 -18.66 -50.13
N THR A 889 17.41 -17.88 -49.06
CA THR A 889 16.45 -16.78 -48.95
C THR A 889 17.05 -15.39 -48.81
N CYS A 890 18.30 -15.28 -48.34
CA CYS A 890 18.97 -14.01 -48.12
C CYS A 890 19.56 -13.46 -49.43
N LYS A 891 19.27 -12.19 -49.74
CA LYS A 891 19.75 -11.50 -50.95
C LYS A 891 21.18 -10.90 -50.75
N ASP A 892 21.52 -10.51 -49.52
CA ASP A 892 22.81 -9.92 -49.18
C ASP A 892 23.48 -10.64 -48.01
N LEU A 893 24.39 -11.53 -48.28
CA LEU A 893 25.16 -12.26 -47.25
C LEU A 893 26.02 -11.33 -46.39
N GLY A 894 26.19 -10.06 -46.73
CA GLY A 894 26.81 -9.05 -45.91
C GLY A 894 25.99 -8.73 -44.66
N GLU A 895 24.65 -8.81 -44.71
CA GLU A 895 23.77 -8.66 -43.55
C GLU A 895 23.97 -9.82 -42.56
N VAL A 896 24.00 -11.05 -43.08
CA VAL A 896 24.24 -12.25 -42.25
C VAL A 896 25.60 -12.12 -41.51
N LYS A 897 26.61 -11.64 -42.17
CA LYS A 897 27.93 -11.38 -41.57
C LYS A 897 27.88 -10.34 -40.48
N LYS A 898 27.08 -9.24 -40.64
CA LYS A 898 26.88 -8.23 -39.59
C LYS A 898 26.19 -8.82 -38.37
N VAL A 899 25.18 -9.70 -38.52
CA VAL A 899 24.51 -10.35 -37.40
C VAL A 899 25.43 -11.35 -36.69
N PHE A 900 26.31 -12.08 -37.38
CA PHE A 900 27.36 -12.87 -36.73
C PHE A 900 28.30 -12.01 -35.90
N GLN A 901 28.73 -10.87 -36.41
CA GLN A 901 29.58 -9.93 -35.67
C GLN A 901 28.86 -9.43 -34.41
N LEU A 902 27.57 -9.08 -34.52
CA LEU A 902 26.75 -8.68 -33.39
C LEU A 902 26.64 -9.81 -32.35
N ALA A 903 26.40 -11.04 -32.78
CA ALA A 903 26.29 -12.20 -31.88
C ALA A 903 27.59 -12.45 -31.10
N LEU A 904 28.73 -12.33 -31.78
CA LEU A 904 30.06 -12.47 -31.16
C LEU A 904 30.38 -11.33 -30.19
N LEU A 905 29.89 -10.12 -30.46
CA LEU A 905 30.03 -8.99 -29.53
C LEU A 905 29.14 -9.18 -28.28
N CYS A 906 27.92 -9.65 -28.45
CA CYS A 906 27.03 -9.96 -27.31
C CYS A 906 27.63 -11.06 -26.43
N SER A 907 28.31 -12.05 -27.01
CA SER A 907 28.86 -13.20 -26.29
C SER A 907 30.35 -13.03 -25.88
N LYS A 908 30.88 -11.81 -25.86
CA LYS A 908 32.23 -11.51 -25.34
C LYS A 908 32.35 -11.93 -23.88
N ARG A 909 33.59 -12.35 -23.51
CA ARG A 909 33.90 -12.84 -22.17
C ARG A 909 33.73 -11.77 -21.09
N GLN A 910 34.21 -10.54 -21.35
CA GLN A 910 34.08 -9.39 -20.44
C GLN A 910 32.72 -8.75 -20.58
N PRO A 911 31.89 -8.64 -19.50
CA PRO A 911 30.57 -8.00 -19.56
C PRO A 911 30.61 -6.53 -20.02
N SER A 912 31.69 -5.78 -19.68
CA SER A 912 31.89 -4.40 -20.10
C SER A 912 32.01 -4.21 -21.62
N ASP A 913 32.45 -5.25 -22.32
CA ASP A 913 32.70 -5.20 -23.77
C ASP A 913 31.46 -5.58 -24.58
N ARG A 914 30.37 -6.00 -23.91
CA ARG A 914 29.10 -6.36 -24.55
C ARG A 914 28.26 -5.11 -24.76
N PRO A 915 27.56 -4.97 -25.91
CA PRO A 915 26.65 -3.86 -26.14
C PRO A 915 25.47 -3.88 -25.13
N THR A 916 24.71 -2.80 -25.06
CA THR A 916 23.43 -2.75 -24.40
C THR A 916 22.34 -3.32 -25.31
N MET A 917 21.21 -3.79 -24.76
CA MET A 917 20.12 -4.30 -25.60
C MET A 917 19.49 -3.22 -26.48
N HIS A 918 19.55 -1.93 -26.09
CA HIS A 918 19.16 -0.81 -26.96
C HIS A 918 20.05 -0.68 -28.19
N GLU A 919 21.35 -0.86 -28.02
CA GLU A 919 22.32 -0.83 -29.15
C GLU A 919 22.10 -2.04 -30.06
N VAL A 920 21.86 -3.22 -29.47
CA VAL A 920 21.56 -4.44 -30.23
C VAL A 920 20.29 -4.28 -31.07
N ALA A 921 19.20 -3.79 -30.44
CA ALA A 921 17.92 -3.58 -31.12
C ALA A 921 18.05 -2.57 -32.27
N ARG A 922 18.79 -1.47 -32.09
CA ARG A 922 19.04 -0.49 -33.17
C ARG A 922 19.78 -1.08 -34.34
N VAL A 923 20.81 -1.89 -34.12
CA VAL A 923 21.57 -2.54 -35.21
C VAL A 923 20.65 -3.48 -35.99
N LEU A 924 19.83 -4.29 -35.32
CA LEU A 924 18.87 -5.20 -35.98
C LEU A 924 17.77 -4.43 -36.73
N ASP A 925 17.25 -3.35 -36.15
CA ASP A 925 16.25 -2.49 -36.80
C ASP A 925 16.76 -1.87 -38.12
N SER A 926 18.01 -1.45 -38.16
CA SER A 926 18.66 -0.93 -39.39
C SER A 926 18.78 -1.96 -40.50
N LEU A 927 18.75 -3.26 -40.15
CA LEU A 927 18.80 -4.37 -41.14
C LEU A 927 17.41 -4.76 -41.61
N VAL A 928 16.39 -4.61 -40.77
CA VAL A 928 14.96 -4.88 -41.10
C VAL A 928 14.37 -3.77 -41.99
N CYS A 929 14.74 -2.49 -41.68
CA CYS A 929 14.25 -1.31 -42.41
C CYS A 929 15.42 -0.55 -43.05
N PRO A 930 16.03 -1.02 -44.16
CA PRO A 930 17.12 -0.28 -44.80
C PRO A 930 16.63 1.08 -45.28
N ALA A 931 17.27 2.15 -44.79
CA ALA A 931 16.99 3.51 -45.21
C ALA A 931 17.20 3.65 -46.73
N GLY A 932 16.18 4.03 -47.47
CA GLY A 932 16.31 4.28 -48.91
C GLY A 932 17.35 5.39 -49.19
N PRO A 933 17.97 5.42 -50.40
CA PRO A 933 18.99 6.39 -50.72
C PRO A 933 18.43 7.81 -50.59
N PRO A 934 19.16 8.75 -49.98
CA PRO A 934 18.69 10.12 -49.77
C PRO A 934 18.37 10.80 -51.10
N PRO A 935 17.29 11.59 -51.20
CA PRO A 935 16.92 12.26 -52.41
C PRO A 935 18.03 13.20 -52.88
N LYS A 936 18.40 13.13 -54.18
CA LYS A 936 19.51 13.85 -54.83
C LYS A 936 19.52 15.38 -54.65
N GLN A 937 18.54 15.98 -53.99
CA GLN A 937 18.47 17.43 -53.73
C GLN A 937 19.18 17.87 -52.44
N ALA A 938 19.57 16.95 -51.53
CA ALA A 938 20.29 17.31 -50.30
C ALA A 938 21.82 17.43 -50.51
N GLN A 939 22.38 16.87 -51.57
CA GLN A 939 23.82 16.97 -51.87
C GLN A 939 24.27 18.34 -52.42
N ALA A 940 23.35 19.15 -52.94
CA ALA A 940 23.67 20.49 -53.47
C ALA A 940 23.69 21.59 -52.38
N GLN A 941 23.07 21.35 -51.21
CA GLN A 941 23.10 22.29 -50.10
C GLN A 941 24.22 22.06 -49.08
N ALA A 942 24.79 20.86 -49.03
CA ALA A 942 25.91 20.55 -48.13
C ALA A 942 27.26 21.09 -48.58
N GLN A 943 27.44 21.42 -49.88
CA GLN A 943 28.65 22.01 -50.42
C GLN A 943 28.74 23.54 -50.33
N ALA A 944 27.65 24.23 -49.97
CA ALA A 944 27.60 25.70 -49.88
C ALA A 944 27.79 26.24 -48.45
N GLN A 945 27.89 25.39 -47.40
CA GLN A 945 28.01 25.80 -46.01
C GLN A 945 29.34 25.51 -45.32
N ALA A 946 30.39 25.18 -46.08
CA ALA A 946 31.73 24.82 -45.55
C ALA A 946 32.71 26.04 -45.48
N SER A 947 32.22 27.26 -45.33
CA SER A 947 33.10 28.44 -45.13
C SER A 947 32.47 29.45 -44.17
N GLU A 948 32.40 29.14 -42.88
CA GLU A 948 32.46 30.20 -41.83
C GLU A 948 32.65 29.54 -40.44
N LYS A 949 33.62 29.97 -39.70
CA LYS A 949 33.99 29.53 -38.38
C LYS A 949 33.23 30.29 -37.28
N PRO A 950 33.19 29.77 -36.04
CA PRO A 950 32.13 29.95 -35.09
C PRO A 950 32.29 31.10 -34.07
N SER A 951 31.23 31.64 -33.52
CA SER A 951 31.23 32.32 -32.24
C SER A 951 30.03 31.92 -31.38
N THR A 952 30.38 31.59 -30.19
CA THR A 952 29.62 31.34 -28.95
C THR A 952 28.28 32.06 -28.77
N THR A 953 27.25 31.34 -28.32
CA THR A 953 26.42 31.59 -27.13
C THR A 953 25.10 30.81 -27.21
N ALA A 954 24.79 30.03 -26.19
CA ALA A 954 23.45 29.52 -25.86
C ALA A 954 22.59 30.68 -25.31
N PRO A 955 21.27 30.59 -25.13
CA PRO A 955 20.43 29.45 -24.81
C PRO A 955 18.96 29.52 -25.32
N SER A 956 18.20 28.57 -24.86
CA SER A 956 16.78 28.56 -24.45
C SER A 956 15.68 28.18 -25.45
N TYR A 957 14.95 27.15 -25.01
CA TYR A 957 13.51 26.92 -24.93
C TYR A 957 12.56 27.54 -25.97
N VAL A 958 11.66 26.72 -26.49
CA VAL A 958 10.21 26.84 -26.31
C VAL A 958 9.49 25.62 -26.90
N SER A 959 8.56 25.10 -26.07
CA SER A 959 7.51 24.13 -26.35
C SER A 959 6.43 24.73 -27.25
N GLU A 960 5.68 23.89 -27.97
CA GLU A 960 4.25 24.13 -28.11
C GLU A 960 3.48 22.85 -28.46
N TYR A 961 2.46 22.62 -27.66
CA TYR A 961 1.33 21.72 -27.85
C TYR A 961 0.43 22.22 -28.98
N VAL A 962 -0.22 21.33 -29.73
CA VAL A 962 -1.64 21.36 -30.02
C VAL A 962 -2.09 19.98 -30.49
N GLY A 963 -3.21 19.53 -29.93
CA GLY A 963 -3.92 18.29 -30.11
C GLY A 963 -4.94 18.30 -31.22
N LEU A 964 -5.51 17.16 -31.47
CA LEU A 964 -6.91 16.82 -31.64
C LEU A 964 -7.15 15.60 -32.57
N ARG A 965 -7.88 14.66 -31.98
CA ARG A 965 -8.94 13.75 -32.52
C ARG A 965 -8.82 13.08 -33.88
N GLY A 966 -8.94 11.76 -33.79
CA GLY A 966 -10.07 11.07 -34.44
C GLY A 966 -9.78 10.14 -35.59
N GLY A 967 -9.97 8.85 -35.36
CA GLY A 967 -10.62 7.97 -36.29
C GLY A 967 -9.79 7.11 -37.23
N GLY A 968 -9.73 5.82 -36.90
CA GLY A 968 -9.97 4.76 -37.90
C GLY A 968 -8.87 4.29 -38.82
N GLY A 969 -8.33 3.09 -38.52
CA GLY A 969 -8.12 2.08 -39.58
C GLY A 969 -6.80 2.13 -40.37
N GLY A 970 -6.02 1.06 -40.21
CA GLY A 970 -4.97 0.68 -41.17
C GLY A 970 -3.57 0.78 -40.61
N SER A 971 -3.03 -0.35 -40.17
CA SER A 971 -1.63 -0.50 -39.80
C SER A 971 -0.73 -0.27 -41.01
N ALA A 972 -0.03 0.84 -41.02
CA ALA A 972 1.18 1.03 -41.80
C ALA A 972 2.27 1.43 -40.82
N LEU A 973 3.29 0.60 -40.71
CA LEU A 973 4.51 0.86 -39.96
C LEU A 973 5.17 2.14 -40.51
N SER A 974 5.04 3.25 -39.79
CA SER A 974 5.80 4.47 -40.11
C SER A 974 7.14 4.38 -39.39
N CYS A 975 8.22 4.09 -40.13
CA CYS A 975 9.59 4.30 -39.74
C CYS A 975 9.82 5.80 -39.54
N THR A 976 9.98 6.28 -38.29
CA THR A 976 10.43 7.64 -38.03
C THR A 976 11.94 7.73 -38.24
N ASN A 977 12.33 8.44 -39.30
CA ASN A 977 13.74 8.79 -39.60
C ASN A 977 14.30 9.77 -38.58
N SER A 978 15.24 9.33 -37.77
CA SER A 978 16.22 10.19 -37.13
C SER A 978 17.46 9.37 -36.76
N SER A 979 18.44 9.34 -37.61
CA SER A 979 19.86 9.24 -37.27
C SER A 979 20.66 8.77 -38.46
N SER A 980 21.63 9.50 -38.89
CA SER A 980 22.58 9.05 -39.93
C SER A 980 24.06 9.14 -39.50
N ALA A 981 24.40 9.77 -38.38
CA ALA A 981 25.79 9.92 -37.93
C ALA A 981 26.24 8.90 -36.86
N SER A 982 25.29 8.47 -35.96
CA SER A 982 25.65 7.56 -34.86
C SER A 982 25.75 6.09 -35.28
N ASP A 983 25.02 5.68 -36.30
CA ASP A 983 25.01 4.28 -36.76
C ASP A 983 26.28 3.88 -37.52
N ALA A 984 26.84 4.82 -38.32
CA ALA A 984 28.12 4.62 -38.98
C ALA A 984 29.27 4.53 -37.97
N GLU A 985 29.21 5.31 -36.88
CA GLU A 985 30.23 5.28 -35.81
C GLU A 985 30.14 4.01 -34.97
N LEU A 986 28.92 3.50 -34.76
CA LEU A 986 28.67 2.20 -34.11
C LEU A 986 29.26 1.06 -34.98
N PHE A 987 28.97 1.04 -36.28
CA PHE A 987 29.54 0.04 -37.22
C PHE A 987 31.06 0.14 -37.38
N MET A 988 31.66 1.33 -37.27
CA MET A 988 33.12 1.49 -37.25
C MET A 988 33.75 0.92 -35.97
N LYS A 989 33.16 1.12 -34.82
CA LYS A 989 33.56 0.43 -33.56
C LYS A 989 33.47 -1.10 -33.70
N PHE A 990 32.48 -1.62 -34.40
CA PHE A 990 32.34 -3.05 -34.70
C PHE A 990 33.47 -3.58 -35.62
N GLY A 991 33.97 -2.79 -36.56
CA GLY A 991 35.05 -3.15 -37.45
C GLY A 991 36.45 -3.21 -36.78
N GLU A 992 36.75 -2.27 -35.88
CA GLU A 992 38.04 -2.20 -35.17
C GLU A 992 38.26 -3.33 -34.15
N VAL A 993 37.19 -3.89 -33.60
CA VAL A 993 37.29 -4.94 -32.56
C VAL A 993 37.71 -6.29 -33.15
N ILE A 994 37.45 -6.55 -34.44
CA ILE A 994 37.87 -7.80 -35.09
C ILE A 994 39.35 -7.75 -35.44
N SER A 995 39.91 -6.57 -35.75
CA SER A 995 41.35 -6.42 -36.05
C SER A 995 42.26 -6.49 -34.82
N ARG A 996 41.74 -6.28 -33.60
CA ARG A 996 42.48 -6.38 -32.33
C ARG A 996 42.39 -7.72 -31.62
N SER A 997 41.52 -8.66 -32.07
CA SER A 997 41.41 -10.00 -31.50
C SER A 997 42.26 -11.05 -32.19
N THR A 998 43.16 -10.61 -33.11
CA THR A 998 44.17 -11.43 -33.78
C THR A 998 45.62 -11.10 -33.36
N GLU A 999 45.82 -10.34 -32.25
CA GLU A 999 47.10 -10.23 -31.55
C GLU A 999 47.10 -10.90 -30.16
#